data_e4c5460cfc0517410668076b0b63d7b0
#
_entry.id   e4c5460cfc0517410668076b0b63d7b0
#
_cell.length_a   1.000
_cell.length_b   1.000
_cell.length_c   1.000
_cell.angle_alpha   90.00
_cell.angle_beta   90.00
_cell.angle_gamma   90.00
#
_symmetry.space_group_name_H-M   'P 1'
#
loop_
_entity.id
_entity.type
_entity.pdbx_description
1 polymer ?
#
loop_
_entity_poly.entity_id
_entity_poly.type
_entity_poly.pdbx_seq_one_letter_code
_entity_poly.pdbx_strand_id
1 'polypeptide(L)'
;MSRDLKYTRNIGIAAHIDAGKTTTTERILYYSGVSHKIGEVHDGAATMDWMAQEQERGITITSAATTVDWKYRGDTYHVNVIDTPGHVDFTVEVNRSLRVLDGLVFLFSAVDGVEPQSETNWRLANNYSVPRIGFVNKMDRSGADFLKVVKQVKDMLGSNAVPLQLPIGSEDSFKGVVDLINFRGIVWNEHDKGMTFTEVPIPDDLVEEATEWREKLLESVAEYDESLMEKFFDAPETITEREVLDALRKAVLDAKIVPMVCGSSFKNKGVQTMLDYVMELLPSPMDVEGIVGTNPDTGAEIVRKPSEKEPFAALAFKIATDPFVGRLCFIRVYSGNLEAGSYVHNMRSDNKERISRIFQMHANKQNPIPNVGAGDIAAVVGFKDIKTGDTLCDEKHPIVLESMNFPEPVIGLAIEPKTQADVDKLGIGLGKLAEEDPTFRVQTDDETGQTVISGMGELHLDILIDRLRREFKVEVNQGAPQVSYKEAITGTTQHRETYKKQTGGRGKFADIQIIISPNDEGKTGLQFVNEISGGSIPREFIPSVEKGFAAAMVNGVLAGYPLQDMKVRLIDGSFHAVDSDALSFEICAKSAFREALPKCKPVLMEPIMKIEILTPEENMGDVIGDMNRRRGQLLGMDTRAGAQVIKATVPLSEMFGYVTQLRTITSGRATSTMEFDHYAEAPRNVQEEVIAKIKGKKANG
;
A
#
# COMPACT_ATOMS: atom_id res chain seq x y z
N MET A 1 -22.88 -25.55 -2.73
CA MET A 1 -21.81 -26.55 -2.57
C MET A 1 -20.60 -25.82 -2.03
N SER A 2 -19.95 -26.34 -0.97
CA SER A 2 -18.70 -25.80 -0.47
C SER A 2 -17.66 -25.89 -1.56
N ARG A 3 -16.99 -24.76 -1.87
CA ARG A 3 -15.97 -24.69 -2.89
C ARG A 3 -14.67 -25.31 -2.36
N ASP A 4 -13.97 -26.11 -3.14
CA ASP A 4 -12.65 -26.62 -2.76
C ASP A 4 -11.62 -25.47 -2.87
N LEU A 5 -11.11 -25.03 -1.72
CA LEU A 5 -10.18 -23.91 -1.61
C LEU A 5 -8.84 -24.15 -2.31
N LYS A 6 -8.48 -25.41 -2.60
CA LYS A 6 -7.33 -25.77 -3.43
C LYS A 6 -7.35 -25.08 -4.80
N TYR A 7 -8.55 -24.90 -5.36
CA TYR A 7 -8.77 -24.26 -6.66
C TYR A 7 -9.15 -22.78 -6.55
N THR A 8 -8.88 -22.15 -5.43
CA THR A 8 -9.05 -20.69 -5.26
C THR A 8 -7.70 -19.99 -5.36
N ARG A 9 -7.68 -18.85 -6.02
CA ARG A 9 -6.51 -17.95 -6.08
C ARG A 9 -6.95 -16.51 -5.79
N ASN A 10 -6.28 -15.85 -4.87
CA ASN A 10 -6.47 -14.44 -4.57
C ASN A 10 -5.21 -13.71 -4.98
N ILE A 11 -5.21 -13.13 -6.15
CA ILE A 11 -4.03 -12.53 -6.76
C ILE A 11 -4.17 -11.02 -6.94
N GLY A 12 -3.07 -10.32 -6.75
CA GLY A 12 -2.92 -8.93 -7.13
C GLY A 12 -2.16 -8.79 -8.45
N ILE A 13 -2.42 -7.71 -9.14
CA ILE A 13 -1.62 -7.28 -10.27
C ILE A 13 -0.98 -5.96 -9.90
N ALA A 14 0.35 -5.94 -9.76
CA ALA A 14 1.12 -4.75 -9.45
C ALA A 14 2.09 -4.43 -10.60
N ALA A 15 2.34 -3.15 -10.79
CA ALA A 15 3.22 -2.67 -11.84
C ALA A 15 3.64 -1.22 -11.56
N HIS A 16 4.69 -0.75 -12.22
CA HIS A 16 4.89 0.69 -12.37
C HIS A 16 3.89 1.30 -13.38
N ILE A 17 3.85 2.63 -13.45
CA ILE A 17 3.02 3.34 -14.42
C ILE A 17 3.41 2.91 -15.84
N ASP A 18 2.43 2.77 -16.70
CA ASP A 18 2.60 2.39 -18.12
C ASP A 18 3.20 1.00 -18.38
N ALA A 19 3.43 0.12 -17.39
CA ALA A 19 3.86 -1.26 -17.67
C ALA A 19 2.82 -2.12 -18.39
N GLY A 20 1.61 -1.60 -18.59
CA GLY A 20 0.51 -2.28 -19.26
C GLY A 20 -0.37 -3.11 -18.32
N LYS A 21 -0.47 -2.69 -17.07
CA LYS A 21 -1.27 -3.35 -16.03
C LYS A 21 -2.74 -3.49 -16.44
N THR A 22 -3.43 -2.38 -16.70
CA THR A 22 -4.85 -2.39 -17.11
C THR A 22 -5.09 -3.21 -18.38
N THR A 23 -4.19 -3.09 -19.38
CA THR A 23 -4.26 -3.90 -20.59
C THR A 23 -4.18 -5.40 -20.26
N THR A 24 -3.28 -5.80 -19.36
CA THR A 24 -3.13 -7.21 -18.94
C THR A 24 -4.39 -7.70 -18.23
N THR A 25 -4.95 -6.89 -17.31
CA THR A 25 -6.18 -7.24 -16.59
C THR A 25 -7.36 -7.36 -17.53
N GLU A 26 -7.52 -6.46 -18.50
CA GLU A 26 -8.56 -6.58 -19.54
C GLU A 26 -8.42 -7.86 -20.40
N ARG A 27 -7.19 -8.32 -20.67
CA ARG A 27 -6.96 -9.60 -21.34
C ARG A 27 -7.34 -10.79 -20.46
N ILE A 28 -7.09 -10.73 -19.16
CA ILE A 28 -7.55 -11.75 -18.20
C ILE A 28 -9.07 -11.85 -18.24
N LEU A 29 -9.79 -10.73 -18.20
CA LEU A 29 -11.25 -10.68 -18.28
C LEU A 29 -11.78 -11.24 -19.61
N TYR A 30 -11.11 -10.94 -20.71
CA TYR A 30 -11.49 -11.42 -22.03
C TYR A 30 -11.31 -12.93 -22.16
N TYR A 31 -10.13 -13.46 -21.82
CA TYR A 31 -9.82 -14.89 -21.96
C TYR A 31 -10.58 -15.77 -20.96
N SER A 32 -10.98 -15.23 -19.80
CA SER A 32 -11.86 -15.93 -18.86
C SER A 32 -13.35 -15.89 -19.24
N GLY A 33 -13.71 -15.16 -20.30
CA GLY A 33 -15.10 -15.03 -20.78
C GLY A 33 -15.98 -14.08 -19.95
N VAL A 34 -15.42 -13.37 -19.00
CA VAL A 34 -16.14 -12.34 -18.21
C VAL A 34 -16.47 -11.11 -19.07
N SER A 35 -15.58 -10.74 -19.98
CA SER A 35 -15.80 -9.70 -20.98
C SER A 35 -15.91 -10.31 -22.39
N HIS A 36 -16.90 -9.87 -23.16
CA HIS A 36 -17.06 -10.27 -24.57
C HIS A 36 -16.31 -9.37 -25.55
N LYS A 37 -15.74 -8.26 -25.06
CA LYS A 37 -14.95 -7.30 -25.85
C LYS A 37 -13.63 -7.06 -25.14
N ILE A 38 -12.59 -6.91 -25.92
CA ILE A 38 -11.30 -6.43 -25.42
C ILE A 38 -11.46 -4.95 -25.13
N GLY A 39 -11.34 -4.56 -23.84
CA GLY A 39 -11.29 -3.15 -23.42
C GLY A 39 -9.92 -2.58 -23.82
N GLU A 40 -9.92 -1.49 -24.58
CA GLU A 40 -8.71 -0.74 -24.90
C GLU A 40 -8.64 0.51 -23.99
N VAL A 41 -7.50 0.67 -23.32
CA VAL A 41 -7.29 1.79 -22.38
C VAL A 41 -7.37 3.14 -23.10
N HIS A 42 -6.79 3.22 -24.31
CA HIS A 42 -6.79 4.44 -25.12
C HIS A 42 -8.18 4.89 -25.59
N ASP A 43 -9.13 3.96 -25.67
CA ASP A 43 -10.50 4.25 -26.08
C ASP A 43 -11.43 4.52 -24.88
N GLY A 44 -10.90 4.54 -23.63
CA GLY A 44 -11.68 4.69 -22.41
C GLY A 44 -12.67 3.53 -22.18
N ALA A 45 -12.42 2.37 -22.76
CA ALA A 45 -13.31 1.21 -22.75
C ALA A 45 -12.88 0.14 -21.71
N ALA A 46 -11.88 0.42 -20.89
CA ALA A 46 -11.39 -0.50 -19.88
C ALA A 46 -12.43 -0.70 -18.76
N THR A 47 -12.69 -1.96 -18.40
CA THR A 47 -13.70 -2.34 -17.41
C THR A 47 -13.21 -2.09 -15.99
N MET A 48 -11.91 -2.27 -15.74
CA MET A 48 -11.32 -2.15 -14.42
C MET A 48 -11.06 -0.70 -14.03
N ASP A 49 -10.68 0.16 -14.97
CA ASP A 49 -10.56 1.61 -14.77
C ASP A 49 -11.94 2.25 -15.01
N TRP A 50 -12.84 2.09 -14.05
CA TRP A 50 -14.24 2.50 -14.18
C TRP A 50 -14.51 3.95 -13.81
N MET A 51 -13.60 4.61 -13.09
CA MET A 51 -13.72 6.02 -12.75
C MET A 51 -13.39 6.90 -13.96
N ALA A 52 -14.16 7.99 -14.14
CA ALA A 52 -13.90 8.95 -15.22
C ALA A 52 -12.47 9.51 -15.17
N GLN A 53 -11.94 9.76 -13.96
CA GLN A 53 -10.58 10.24 -13.76
C GLN A 53 -9.50 9.23 -14.18
N GLU A 54 -9.73 7.92 -13.95
CA GLU A 54 -8.86 6.85 -14.40
C GLU A 54 -8.80 6.81 -15.93
N GLN A 55 -9.96 6.86 -16.57
CA GLN A 55 -10.07 6.84 -18.02
C GLN A 55 -9.47 8.08 -18.70
N GLU A 56 -9.72 9.27 -18.15
CA GLU A 56 -9.19 10.54 -18.67
C GLU A 56 -7.67 10.66 -18.51
N ARG A 57 -7.12 10.12 -17.42
CA ARG A 57 -5.69 10.22 -17.09
C ARG A 57 -4.89 9.01 -17.55
N GLY A 58 -5.54 7.90 -17.87
CA GLY A 58 -4.91 6.63 -18.24
C GLY A 58 -4.15 5.96 -17.10
N ILE A 59 -4.53 6.22 -15.85
CA ILE A 59 -3.90 5.64 -14.65
C ILE A 59 -4.96 5.02 -13.74
N THR A 60 -4.66 3.89 -13.12
CA THR A 60 -5.48 3.31 -12.06
C THR A 60 -5.27 4.09 -10.77
N ILE A 61 -6.36 4.56 -10.17
CA ILE A 61 -6.37 5.36 -8.94
C ILE A 61 -6.79 4.49 -7.76
N THR A 62 -7.87 3.72 -7.92
CA THR A 62 -8.40 2.84 -6.88
C THR A 62 -8.25 1.39 -7.29
N SER A 63 -7.93 0.51 -6.32
CA SER A 63 -7.90 -0.92 -6.58
C SER A 63 -9.31 -1.43 -6.90
N ALA A 64 -9.44 -2.16 -8.02
CA ALA A 64 -10.67 -2.81 -8.42
C ALA A 64 -10.54 -4.32 -8.23
N ALA A 65 -11.60 -4.96 -7.71
CA ALA A 65 -11.65 -6.39 -7.53
C ALA A 65 -12.58 -7.03 -8.56
N THR A 66 -12.14 -8.10 -9.15
CA THR A 66 -12.94 -8.90 -10.09
C THR A 66 -12.71 -10.37 -9.86
N THR A 67 -13.76 -11.14 -10.01
CA THR A 67 -13.70 -12.60 -9.91
C THR A 67 -13.83 -13.22 -11.29
N VAL A 68 -12.94 -14.16 -11.63
CA VAL A 68 -12.96 -14.91 -12.88
C VAL A 68 -12.79 -16.40 -12.61
N ASP A 69 -13.29 -17.24 -13.53
CA ASP A 69 -13.03 -18.67 -13.52
C ASP A 69 -12.02 -19.00 -14.62
N TRP A 70 -10.97 -19.76 -14.27
CA TRP A 70 -9.93 -20.18 -15.18
C TRP A 70 -9.86 -21.71 -15.25
N LYS A 71 -9.85 -22.26 -16.47
CA LYS A 71 -9.72 -23.70 -16.70
C LYS A 71 -8.27 -24.07 -16.93
N TYR A 72 -7.73 -24.93 -16.08
CA TYR A 72 -6.37 -25.41 -16.18
C TYR A 72 -6.30 -26.91 -15.86
N ARG A 73 -5.71 -27.73 -16.75
CA ARG A 73 -5.56 -29.19 -16.62
C ARG A 73 -6.86 -29.95 -16.26
N GLY A 74 -8.00 -29.49 -16.78
CA GLY A 74 -9.31 -30.11 -16.54
C GLY A 74 -10.06 -29.62 -15.32
N ASP A 75 -9.40 -28.90 -14.42
CA ASP A 75 -9.99 -28.27 -13.24
C ASP A 75 -10.38 -26.81 -13.53
N THR A 76 -11.37 -26.33 -12.77
CA THR A 76 -11.80 -24.92 -12.82
C THR A 76 -11.34 -24.21 -11.56
N TYR A 77 -10.49 -23.21 -11.74
CA TYR A 77 -9.99 -22.35 -10.68
C TYR A 77 -10.84 -21.10 -10.55
N HIS A 78 -11.18 -20.76 -9.31
CA HIS A 78 -11.83 -19.52 -8.96
C HIS A 78 -10.77 -18.47 -8.58
N VAL A 79 -10.70 -17.40 -9.34
CA VAL A 79 -9.63 -16.41 -9.21
C VAL A 79 -10.21 -15.05 -8.89
N ASN A 80 -9.88 -14.53 -7.72
CA ASN A 80 -10.11 -13.14 -7.36
C ASN A 80 -8.88 -12.33 -7.79
N VAL A 81 -9.08 -11.39 -8.68
CA VAL A 81 -8.05 -10.51 -9.21
C VAL A 81 -8.26 -9.12 -8.63
N ILE A 82 -7.26 -8.57 -7.94
CA ILE A 82 -7.25 -7.19 -7.48
C ILE A 82 -6.25 -6.41 -8.33
N ASP A 83 -6.75 -5.46 -9.09
CA ASP A 83 -5.94 -4.53 -9.87
C ASP A 83 -5.50 -3.38 -8.96
N THR A 84 -4.19 -3.18 -8.76
CA THR A 84 -3.64 -2.18 -7.85
C THR A 84 -3.15 -0.94 -8.61
N PRO A 85 -3.21 0.27 -8.03
CA PRO A 85 -2.61 1.45 -8.63
C PRO A 85 -1.11 1.30 -8.84
N GLY A 86 -0.58 1.96 -9.89
CA GLY A 86 0.84 2.03 -10.15
C GLY A 86 1.51 3.31 -9.63
N HIS A 87 0.75 4.35 -9.28
CA HIS A 87 1.30 5.64 -8.89
C HIS A 87 1.62 5.70 -7.39
N VAL A 88 2.73 6.35 -7.04
CA VAL A 88 3.23 6.45 -5.65
C VAL A 88 2.25 7.14 -4.69
N ASP A 89 1.48 8.11 -5.14
CA ASP A 89 0.48 8.80 -4.31
C ASP A 89 -0.64 7.85 -3.83
N PHE A 90 -0.79 6.69 -4.49
CA PHE A 90 -1.78 5.65 -4.16
C PHE A 90 -1.16 4.38 -3.58
N THR A 91 0.06 4.46 -3.06
CA THR A 91 0.76 3.35 -2.42
C THR A 91 -0.07 2.70 -1.30
N VAL A 92 -0.93 3.46 -0.64
CA VAL A 92 -1.83 2.94 0.37
C VAL A 92 -2.85 1.93 -0.19
N GLU A 93 -3.31 2.12 -1.42
CA GLU A 93 -4.18 1.16 -2.10
C GLU A 93 -3.44 -0.15 -2.39
N VAL A 94 -2.16 -0.05 -2.79
CA VAL A 94 -1.29 -1.22 -2.98
C VAL A 94 -1.10 -1.95 -1.66
N ASN A 95 -0.78 -1.23 -0.58
CA ASN A 95 -0.57 -1.80 0.75
C ASN A 95 -1.81 -2.54 1.27
N ARG A 96 -3.00 -1.92 1.14
CA ARG A 96 -4.28 -2.56 1.51
C ARG A 96 -4.52 -3.86 0.75
N SER A 97 -4.25 -3.84 -0.55
CA SER A 97 -4.44 -5.01 -1.41
C SER A 97 -3.47 -6.12 -1.05
N LEU A 98 -2.18 -5.82 -0.90
CA LEU A 98 -1.15 -6.81 -0.55
C LEU A 98 -1.43 -7.53 0.77
N ARG A 99 -2.08 -6.86 1.73
CA ARG A 99 -2.42 -7.46 3.03
C ARG A 99 -3.41 -8.62 2.92
N VAL A 100 -4.24 -8.64 1.88
CA VAL A 100 -5.33 -9.61 1.71
C VAL A 100 -5.12 -10.58 0.55
N LEU A 101 -4.05 -10.42 -0.21
CA LEU A 101 -3.68 -11.28 -1.31
C LEU A 101 -2.87 -12.48 -0.85
N ASP A 102 -3.06 -13.61 -1.54
CA ASP A 102 -2.24 -14.81 -1.33
C ASP A 102 -1.04 -14.83 -2.30
N GLY A 103 -1.18 -14.23 -3.49
CA GLY A 103 -0.12 -14.17 -4.49
C GLY A 103 -0.16 -12.90 -5.34
N LEU A 104 0.91 -12.63 -6.06
CA LEU A 104 1.09 -11.40 -6.84
C LEU A 104 1.63 -11.72 -8.24
N VAL A 105 1.05 -11.09 -9.26
CA VAL A 105 1.65 -10.95 -10.58
C VAL A 105 2.26 -9.57 -10.67
N PHE A 106 3.57 -9.51 -10.83
CA PHE A 106 4.30 -8.26 -10.93
C PHE A 106 4.71 -8.01 -12.38
N LEU A 107 4.18 -6.94 -12.98
CA LEU A 107 4.47 -6.57 -14.36
C LEU A 107 5.67 -5.65 -14.45
N PHE A 108 6.57 -5.97 -15.37
CA PHE A 108 7.67 -5.12 -15.79
C PHE A 108 7.52 -4.76 -17.26
N SER A 109 7.98 -3.61 -17.66
CA SER A 109 8.14 -3.26 -19.08
C SER A 109 9.44 -3.89 -19.60
N ALA A 110 9.38 -4.55 -20.75
CA ALA A 110 10.56 -5.12 -21.40
C ALA A 110 11.57 -4.06 -21.84
N VAL A 111 11.12 -2.81 -22.00
CA VAL A 111 11.96 -1.67 -22.39
C VAL A 111 12.52 -0.94 -21.16
N ASP A 112 11.63 -0.57 -20.25
CA ASP A 112 11.95 0.29 -19.10
C ASP A 112 12.59 -0.51 -17.94
N GLY A 113 12.20 -1.78 -17.80
CA GLY A 113 12.74 -2.68 -16.76
C GLY A 113 12.23 -2.38 -15.35
N VAL A 114 13.14 -2.41 -14.38
CA VAL A 114 12.84 -2.08 -12.99
C VAL A 114 12.92 -0.57 -12.78
N GLU A 115 11.82 0.02 -12.35
CA GLU A 115 11.69 1.43 -12.00
C GLU A 115 11.53 1.63 -10.48
N PRO A 116 11.68 2.85 -9.93
CA PRO A 116 11.57 3.11 -8.50
C PRO A 116 10.24 2.69 -7.89
N GLN A 117 9.15 2.88 -8.64
CA GLN A 117 7.83 2.41 -8.20
C GLN A 117 7.79 0.88 -8.11
N SER A 118 8.53 0.20 -9.00
CA SER A 118 8.72 -1.25 -8.89
C SER A 118 9.42 -1.62 -7.60
N GLU A 119 10.50 -0.89 -7.22
CA GLU A 119 11.24 -1.11 -5.97
C GLU A 119 10.34 -0.92 -4.75
N THR A 120 9.56 0.18 -4.72
CA THR A 120 8.64 0.47 -3.62
C THR A 120 7.57 -0.60 -3.45
N ASN A 121 6.88 -0.96 -4.55
CA ASN A 121 5.84 -1.98 -4.52
C ASN A 121 6.42 -3.37 -4.19
N TRP A 122 7.63 -3.67 -4.65
CA TRP A 122 8.33 -4.91 -4.34
C TRP A 122 8.70 -5.01 -2.86
N ARG A 123 9.18 -3.93 -2.27
CA ARG A 123 9.47 -3.84 -0.83
C ARG A 123 8.20 -4.05 0.00
N LEU A 124 7.08 -3.43 -0.39
CA LEU A 124 5.79 -3.66 0.28
C LEU A 124 5.36 -5.13 0.19
N ALA A 125 5.51 -5.75 -0.99
CA ALA A 125 5.20 -7.17 -1.13
C ALA A 125 6.13 -8.08 -0.30
N ASN A 126 7.40 -7.68 -0.08
CA ASN A 126 8.31 -8.37 0.83
C ASN A 126 7.86 -8.27 2.29
N ASN A 127 7.36 -7.10 2.72
CA ASN A 127 6.86 -6.91 4.09
C ASN A 127 5.72 -7.87 4.46
N TYR A 128 4.92 -8.27 3.48
CA TYR A 128 3.84 -9.24 3.66
C TYR A 128 4.22 -10.65 3.21
N SER A 129 5.48 -10.87 2.80
CA SER A 129 5.98 -12.16 2.31
C SER A 129 5.11 -12.77 1.19
N VAL A 130 4.56 -11.93 0.31
CA VAL A 130 3.64 -12.37 -0.76
C VAL A 130 4.43 -13.08 -1.87
N PRO A 131 4.16 -14.38 -2.14
CA PRO A 131 4.71 -15.10 -3.27
C PRO A 131 4.31 -14.44 -4.60
N ARG A 132 5.22 -14.45 -5.59
CA ARG A 132 4.97 -13.68 -6.82
C ARG A 132 5.56 -14.31 -8.07
N ILE A 133 4.97 -13.93 -9.21
CA ILE A 133 5.47 -14.21 -10.55
C ILE A 133 5.76 -12.88 -11.24
N GLY A 134 6.88 -12.76 -11.92
CA GLY A 134 7.22 -11.62 -12.76
C GLY A 134 6.74 -11.84 -14.19
N PHE A 135 5.99 -10.89 -14.73
CA PHE A 135 5.56 -10.87 -16.13
C PHE A 135 6.20 -9.69 -16.85
N VAL A 136 7.13 -9.98 -17.76
CA VAL A 136 7.79 -8.95 -18.58
C VAL A 136 6.94 -8.71 -19.83
N ASN A 137 6.22 -7.60 -19.78
CA ASN A 137 5.26 -7.18 -20.79
C ASN A 137 5.91 -6.26 -21.83
N LYS A 138 5.20 -5.95 -22.90
CA LYS A 138 5.66 -5.09 -24.00
C LYS A 138 6.84 -5.63 -24.80
N MET A 139 6.93 -6.95 -24.96
CA MET A 139 7.96 -7.59 -25.80
C MET A 139 7.89 -7.17 -27.28
N ASP A 140 6.79 -6.55 -27.70
CA ASP A 140 6.55 -6.00 -29.03
C ASP A 140 7.13 -4.58 -29.26
N ARG A 141 7.67 -3.95 -28.23
CA ARG A 141 8.20 -2.59 -28.32
C ARG A 141 9.68 -2.58 -28.70
N SER A 142 10.11 -1.52 -29.39
CA SER A 142 11.51 -1.33 -29.74
C SER A 142 12.37 -1.19 -28.48
N GLY A 143 13.48 -1.90 -28.42
CA GLY A 143 14.37 -1.96 -27.25
C GLY A 143 13.94 -2.98 -26.19
N ALA A 144 12.94 -3.84 -26.47
CA ALA A 144 12.50 -4.88 -25.55
C ALA A 144 13.59 -5.95 -25.33
N ASP A 145 13.94 -6.19 -24.06
CA ASP A 145 14.94 -7.18 -23.65
C ASP A 145 14.51 -7.89 -22.36
N PHE A 146 14.05 -9.13 -22.50
CA PHE A 146 13.58 -9.95 -21.38
C PHE A 146 14.69 -10.28 -20.38
N LEU A 147 15.84 -10.74 -20.84
CA LEU A 147 16.92 -11.20 -19.97
C LEU A 147 17.58 -10.04 -19.21
N LYS A 148 17.63 -8.85 -19.81
CA LYS A 148 18.05 -7.61 -19.12
C LYS A 148 17.13 -7.33 -17.92
N VAL A 149 15.82 -7.45 -18.08
CA VAL A 149 14.86 -7.22 -16.99
C VAL A 149 15.02 -8.28 -15.91
N VAL A 150 15.18 -9.57 -16.25
CA VAL A 150 15.48 -10.63 -15.29
C VAL A 150 16.72 -10.31 -14.48
N LYS A 151 17.78 -9.85 -15.13
CA LYS A 151 19.02 -9.42 -14.44
C LYS A 151 18.76 -8.23 -13.49
N GLN A 152 17.99 -7.24 -13.93
CA GLN A 152 17.64 -6.10 -13.08
C GLN A 152 16.83 -6.53 -11.83
N VAL A 153 15.92 -7.47 -11.96
CA VAL A 153 15.18 -8.02 -10.80
C VAL A 153 16.13 -8.68 -9.80
N LYS A 154 17.16 -9.39 -10.29
CA LYS A 154 18.21 -9.95 -9.42
C LYS A 154 19.04 -8.87 -8.73
N ASP A 155 19.56 -7.95 -9.51
CA ASP A 155 20.58 -6.99 -9.05
C ASP A 155 19.96 -5.85 -8.21
N MET A 156 18.78 -5.34 -8.62
CA MET A 156 18.15 -4.17 -7.98
C MET A 156 17.12 -4.55 -6.91
N LEU A 157 16.39 -5.65 -7.11
CA LEU A 157 15.35 -6.09 -6.17
C LEU A 157 15.83 -7.21 -5.23
N GLY A 158 17.07 -7.68 -5.39
CA GLY A 158 17.68 -8.68 -4.55
C GLY A 158 16.94 -10.03 -4.55
N SER A 159 16.26 -10.38 -5.63
CA SER A 159 15.40 -11.55 -5.71
C SER A 159 15.95 -12.59 -6.67
N ASN A 160 15.79 -13.87 -6.36
CA ASN A 160 16.19 -14.96 -7.26
C ASN A 160 15.17 -15.11 -8.40
N ALA A 161 15.31 -14.27 -9.43
CA ALA A 161 14.48 -14.28 -10.62
C ALA A 161 14.91 -15.41 -11.56
N VAL A 162 14.01 -16.34 -11.86
CA VAL A 162 14.30 -17.52 -12.70
C VAL A 162 13.39 -17.52 -13.93
N PRO A 163 13.94 -17.42 -15.16
CA PRO A 163 13.16 -17.51 -16.36
C PRO A 163 12.51 -18.90 -16.53
N LEU A 164 11.20 -18.91 -16.78
CA LEU A 164 10.46 -20.11 -17.20
C LEU A 164 10.27 -20.15 -18.71
N GLN A 165 10.47 -19.01 -19.37
CA GLN A 165 10.27 -18.82 -20.79
C GLN A 165 11.40 -17.98 -21.38
N LEU A 166 11.63 -18.15 -22.68
CA LEU A 166 12.43 -17.23 -23.49
C LEU A 166 11.55 -16.69 -24.63
N PRO A 167 11.75 -15.44 -25.07
CA PRO A 167 10.98 -14.90 -26.20
C PRO A 167 11.39 -15.54 -27.53
N ILE A 168 10.43 -15.82 -28.40
CA ILE A 168 10.64 -16.14 -29.82
C ILE A 168 10.51 -14.85 -30.61
N GLY A 169 11.65 -14.28 -31.02
CA GLY A 169 11.71 -12.95 -31.58
C GLY A 169 11.60 -11.83 -30.56
N SER A 170 11.81 -10.62 -30.98
CA SER A 170 11.69 -9.41 -30.17
C SER A 170 11.11 -8.28 -31.02
N GLU A 171 10.60 -7.23 -30.38
CA GLU A 171 10.02 -6.07 -31.04
C GLU A 171 8.89 -6.49 -32.02
N ASP A 172 8.89 -5.97 -33.24
CA ASP A 172 7.90 -6.32 -34.27
C ASP A 172 7.92 -7.81 -34.68
N SER A 173 9.04 -8.51 -34.41
CA SER A 173 9.19 -9.94 -34.72
C SER A 173 8.74 -10.87 -33.57
N PHE A 174 8.30 -10.33 -32.44
CA PHE A 174 7.83 -11.12 -31.29
C PHE A 174 6.61 -11.96 -31.65
N LYS A 175 6.77 -13.30 -31.72
CA LYS A 175 5.75 -14.25 -32.16
C LYS A 175 5.18 -15.10 -31.03
N GLY A 176 6.04 -15.45 -30.08
CA GLY A 176 5.70 -16.41 -29.05
C GLY A 176 6.80 -16.58 -28.01
N VAL A 177 6.78 -17.69 -27.30
CA VAL A 177 7.75 -17.99 -26.25
C VAL A 177 8.24 -19.44 -26.36
N VAL A 178 9.45 -19.70 -25.89
CA VAL A 178 9.96 -21.03 -25.59
C VAL A 178 9.60 -21.35 -24.15
N ASP A 179 8.86 -22.42 -23.91
CA ASP A 179 8.60 -22.99 -22.58
C ASP A 179 9.81 -23.86 -22.17
N LEU A 180 10.57 -23.41 -21.19
CA LEU A 180 11.78 -24.09 -20.72
C LEU A 180 11.50 -25.36 -19.90
N ILE A 181 10.31 -25.46 -19.29
CA ILE A 181 9.91 -26.65 -18.51
C ILE A 181 9.59 -27.80 -19.43
N ASN A 182 8.75 -27.57 -20.44
CA ASN A 182 8.32 -28.57 -21.40
C ASN A 182 9.22 -28.66 -22.66
N PHE A 183 10.15 -27.74 -22.77
CA PHE A 183 11.12 -27.63 -23.85
C PHE A 183 10.48 -27.60 -25.25
N ARG A 184 9.56 -26.66 -25.44
CA ARG A 184 8.79 -26.46 -26.67
C ARG A 184 8.53 -24.98 -26.94
N GLY A 185 8.26 -24.64 -28.21
CA GLY A 185 7.80 -23.30 -28.57
C GLY A 185 6.26 -23.19 -28.47
N ILE A 186 5.79 -21.99 -28.11
CA ILE A 186 4.37 -21.63 -28.08
C ILE A 186 4.19 -20.37 -28.91
N VAL A 187 3.31 -20.44 -29.92
CA VAL A 187 3.01 -19.33 -30.85
C VAL A 187 1.51 -19.04 -30.83
N TRP A 188 1.12 -17.79 -30.59
CA TRP A 188 -0.29 -17.38 -30.55
C TRP A 188 -0.86 -17.10 -31.93
N ASN A 189 -2.13 -17.45 -32.13
CA ASN A 189 -2.86 -17.21 -33.35
C ASN A 189 -3.38 -15.75 -33.38
N GLU A 190 -2.92 -14.96 -34.33
CA GLU A 190 -3.31 -13.54 -34.45
C GLU A 190 -4.73 -13.36 -34.99
N HIS A 191 -5.24 -14.30 -35.77
CA HIS A 191 -6.57 -14.23 -36.41
C HIS A 191 -7.71 -14.29 -35.37
N ASP A 192 -7.50 -15.00 -34.27
CA ASP A 192 -8.48 -15.12 -33.18
C ASP A 192 -8.16 -14.23 -31.97
N LYS A 193 -7.33 -13.22 -32.14
CA LYS A 193 -6.89 -12.31 -31.09
C LYS A 193 -6.18 -13.03 -29.93
N GLY A 194 -5.39 -14.04 -30.26
CA GLY A 194 -4.63 -14.83 -29.32
C GLY A 194 -5.47 -15.76 -28.43
N MET A 195 -6.72 -16.06 -28.79
CA MET A 195 -7.56 -17.02 -28.06
C MET A 195 -6.96 -18.42 -28.05
N THR A 196 -6.31 -18.79 -29.13
CA THR A 196 -5.62 -20.07 -29.28
C THR A 196 -4.14 -19.90 -29.54
N PHE A 197 -3.37 -20.91 -29.15
CA PHE A 197 -1.95 -20.99 -29.44
C PHE A 197 -1.61 -22.38 -30.00
N THR A 198 -0.50 -22.46 -30.67
CA THR A 198 0.02 -23.71 -31.24
C THR A 198 1.36 -24.05 -30.65
N GLU A 199 1.56 -25.29 -30.25
CA GLU A 199 2.86 -25.82 -29.87
C GLU A 199 3.70 -26.08 -31.13
N VAL A 200 4.92 -25.59 -31.11
CA VAL A 200 5.87 -25.71 -32.21
C VAL A 200 7.23 -26.18 -31.68
N PRO A 201 8.07 -26.80 -32.50
CA PRO A 201 9.47 -27.03 -32.15
C PRO A 201 10.16 -25.71 -31.79
N ILE A 202 11.14 -25.78 -30.90
CA ILE A 202 11.99 -24.62 -30.61
C ILE A 202 12.72 -24.23 -31.92
N PRO A 203 12.73 -22.93 -32.29
CA PRO A 203 13.50 -22.49 -33.46
C PRO A 203 14.98 -22.85 -33.33
N ASP A 204 15.60 -23.30 -34.44
CA ASP A 204 16.97 -23.83 -34.46
C ASP A 204 18.01 -22.84 -33.83
N ASP A 205 17.80 -21.55 -34.09
CA ASP A 205 18.63 -20.45 -33.55
C ASP A 205 18.50 -20.23 -32.03
N LEU A 206 17.45 -20.77 -31.40
CA LEU A 206 17.19 -20.64 -29.96
C LEU A 206 17.45 -21.93 -29.18
N VAL A 207 17.74 -23.06 -29.81
CA VAL A 207 17.88 -24.35 -29.13
C VAL A 207 19.05 -24.34 -28.14
N GLU A 208 20.19 -23.77 -28.52
CA GLU A 208 21.37 -23.69 -27.67
C GLU A 208 21.10 -22.83 -26.45
N GLU A 209 20.56 -21.64 -26.62
CA GLU A 209 20.19 -20.71 -25.55
C GLU A 209 19.10 -21.32 -24.65
N ALA A 210 18.10 -21.96 -25.22
CA ALA A 210 17.03 -22.62 -24.46
C ALA A 210 17.58 -23.79 -23.62
N THR A 211 18.56 -24.54 -24.13
CA THR A 211 19.22 -25.62 -23.36
C THR A 211 19.98 -25.06 -22.16
N GLU A 212 20.76 -24.01 -22.38
CA GLU A 212 21.50 -23.35 -21.29
C GLU A 212 20.57 -22.81 -20.20
N TRP A 213 19.49 -22.13 -20.59
CA TRP A 213 18.55 -21.58 -19.62
C TRP A 213 17.70 -22.66 -18.92
N ARG A 214 17.40 -23.78 -19.61
CA ARG A 214 16.77 -24.93 -18.97
C ARG A 214 17.68 -25.53 -17.89
N GLU A 215 18.98 -25.69 -18.16
CA GLU A 215 19.93 -26.18 -17.15
C GLU A 215 19.98 -25.26 -15.94
N LYS A 216 20.08 -23.93 -16.14
CA LYS A 216 20.04 -22.93 -15.06
C LYS A 216 18.73 -22.97 -14.27
N LEU A 217 17.59 -23.19 -14.95
CA LEU A 217 16.30 -23.37 -14.29
C LEU A 217 16.31 -24.60 -13.39
N LEU A 218 16.74 -25.76 -13.92
CA LEU A 218 16.79 -27.02 -13.17
C LEU A 218 17.75 -26.91 -11.97
N GLU A 219 18.93 -26.33 -12.14
CA GLU A 219 19.88 -26.05 -11.07
C GLU A 219 19.24 -25.20 -9.96
N SER A 220 18.63 -24.07 -10.34
CA SER A 220 18.00 -23.16 -9.37
C SER A 220 16.85 -23.79 -8.59
N VAL A 221 16.09 -24.69 -9.22
CA VAL A 221 14.96 -25.38 -8.56
C VAL A 221 15.44 -26.55 -7.72
N ALA A 222 16.46 -27.28 -8.18
CA ALA A 222 17.05 -28.42 -7.46
C ALA A 222 17.63 -28.04 -6.10
N GLU A 223 18.09 -26.80 -5.92
CA GLU A 223 18.55 -26.29 -4.61
C GLU A 223 17.50 -26.42 -3.48
N TYR A 224 16.22 -26.51 -3.83
CA TYR A 224 15.09 -26.54 -2.88
C TYR A 224 14.41 -27.92 -2.76
N ASP A 225 14.92 -28.92 -3.48
CA ASP A 225 14.39 -30.29 -3.43
C ASP A 225 15.50 -31.34 -3.57
N GLU A 226 15.76 -32.09 -2.49
CA GLU A 226 16.84 -33.07 -2.42
C GLU A 226 16.70 -34.16 -3.48
N SER A 227 15.49 -34.65 -3.74
CA SER A 227 15.23 -35.70 -4.74
C SER A 227 15.49 -35.21 -6.17
N LEU A 228 15.13 -33.95 -6.44
CA LEU A 228 15.41 -33.32 -7.74
C LEU A 228 16.90 -33.03 -7.90
N MET A 229 17.59 -32.65 -6.82
CA MET A 229 19.04 -32.43 -6.81
C MET A 229 19.81 -33.72 -7.15
N GLU A 230 19.45 -34.86 -6.56
CA GLU A 230 20.05 -36.15 -6.90
C GLU A 230 19.86 -36.48 -8.38
N LYS A 231 18.64 -36.34 -8.89
CA LYS A 231 18.35 -36.60 -10.32
C LYS A 231 19.06 -35.61 -11.26
N PHE A 232 19.22 -34.36 -10.86
CA PHE A 232 19.90 -33.35 -11.66
C PHE A 232 21.36 -33.72 -11.93
N PHE A 233 22.05 -34.33 -10.93
CA PHE A 233 23.43 -34.76 -11.07
C PHE A 233 23.59 -36.15 -11.73
N ASP A 234 22.70 -37.09 -11.39
CA ASP A 234 22.87 -38.48 -11.77
C ASP A 234 22.18 -38.88 -13.08
N ALA A 235 20.98 -38.28 -13.36
CA ALA A 235 20.15 -38.65 -14.51
C ALA A 235 19.19 -37.53 -14.91
N PRO A 236 19.67 -36.35 -15.37
CA PRO A 236 18.85 -35.17 -15.64
C PRO A 236 17.77 -35.41 -16.71
N GLU A 237 17.96 -36.38 -17.61
CA GLU A 237 16.99 -36.78 -18.61
C GLU A 237 15.75 -37.48 -18.06
N THR A 238 15.79 -37.93 -16.79
CA THR A 238 14.66 -38.57 -16.12
C THR A 238 13.77 -37.59 -15.36
N ILE A 239 14.16 -36.31 -15.30
CA ILE A 239 13.41 -35.27 -14.61
C ILE A 239 12.12 -34.99 -15.39
N THR A 240 10.99 -35.16 -14.72
CA THR A 240 9.66 -34.92 -15.30
C THR A 240 9.19 -33.48 -15.08
N GLU A 241 8.27 -33.01 -15.94
CA GLU A 241 7.60 -31.72 -15.77
C GLU A 241 7.01 -31.57 -14.36
N ARG A 242 6.36 -32.62 -13.86
CA ARG A 242 5.66 -32.55 -12.56
C ARG A 242 6.64 -32.34 -11.39
N GLU A 243 7.78 -33.00 -11.41
CA GLU A 243 8.83 -32.85 -10.40
C GLU A 243 9.39 -31.43 -10.39
N VAL A 244 9.62 -30.83 -11.57
CA VAL A 244 10.08 -29.44 -11.68
C VAL A 244 9.03 -28.48 -11.15
N LEU A 245 7.77 -28.65 -11.53
CA LEU A 245 6.67 -27.78 -11.09
C LEU A 245 6.42 -27.88 -9.58
N ASP A 246 6.50 -29.08 -8.98
CA ASP A 246 6.30 -29.29 -7.56
C ASP A 246 7.42 -28.63 -6.73
N ALA A 247 8.67 -28.81 -7.14
CA ALA A 247 9.82 -28.19 -6.50
C ALA A 247 9.80 -26.66 -6.69
N LEU A 248 9.50 -26.18 -7.90
CA LEU A 248 9.38 -24.76 -8.18
C LEU A 248 8.25 -24.12 -7.35
N ARG A 249 7.07 -24.77 -7.27
CA ARG A 249 5.97 -24.31 -6.44
C ARG A 249 6.40 -24.15 -4.99
N LYS A 250 7.06 -25.13 -4.40
CA LYS A 250 7.56 -25.07 -3.04
C LYS A 250 8.49 -23.86 -2.85
N ALA A 251 9.44 -23.65 -3.75
CA ALA A 251 10.38 -22.53 -3.68
C ALA A 251 9.67 -21.17 -3.86
N VAL A 252 8.61 -21.09 -4.67
CA VAL A 252 7.80 -19.88 -4.85
C VAL A 252 6.97 -19.58 -3.60
N LEU A 253 6.33 -20.58 -3.00
CA LEU A 253 5.56 -20.42 -1.76
C LEU A 253 6.44 -19.92 -0.60
N ASP A 254 7.68 -20.39 -0.55
CA ASP A 254 8.69 -19.94 0.44
C ASP A 254 9.37 -18.61 0.06
N ALA A 255 8.90 -17.95 -1.01
CA ALA A 255 9.46 -16.71 -1.56
C ALA A 255 10.98 -16.78 -1.86
N LYS A 256 11.49 -17.96 -2.21
CA LYS A 256 12.91 -18.21 -2.57
C LYS A 256 13.21 -18.00 -4.03
N ILE A 257 12.24 -18.26 -4.90
CA ILE A 257 12.33 -18.07 -6.35
C ILE A 257 11.19 -17.16 -6.81
N VAL A 258 11.49 -16.28 -7.75
CA VAL A 258 10.52 -15.52 -8.50
C VAL A 258 10.53 -16.02 -9.96
N PRO A 259 9.54 -16.80 -10.39
CA PRO A 259 9.41 -17.21 -11.78
C PRO A 259 9.20 -16.01 -12.70
N MET A 260 9.91 -15.97 -13.81
CA MET A 260 9.82 -14.90 -14.80
C MET A 260 9.28 -15.44 -16.11
N VAL A 261 8.22 -14.81 -16.60
CA VAL A 261 7.58 -15.09 -17.87
C VAL A 261 7.48 -13.81 -18.70
N CYS A 262 7.26 -13.93 -20.01
CA CYS A 262 7.21 -12.78 -20.89
C CYS A 262 6.03 -12.81 -21.86
N GLY A 263 5.69 -11.64 -22.41
CA GLY A 263 4.62 -11.50 -23.37
C GLY A 263 4.38 -10.07 -23.83
N SER A 264 3.30 -9.92 -24.60
CA SER A 264 2.75 -8.63 -24.98
C SER A 264 1.24 -8.67 -24.82
N SER A 265 0.74 -8.07 -23.76
CA SER A 265 -0.70 -7.97 -23.50
C SER A 265 -1.40 -7.19 -24.62
N PHE A 266 -0.76 -6.16 -25.18
CA PHE A 266 -1.30 -5.38 -26.29
C PHE A 266 -1.45 -6.22 -27.57
N LYS A 267 -0.46 -7.07 -27.87
CA LYS A 267 -0.49 -8.00 -29.01
C LYS A 267 -1.17 -9.34 -28.70
N ASN A 268 -1.80 -9.47 -27.53
CA ASN A 268 -2.56 -10.67 -27.11
C ASN A 268 -1.69 -11.95 -27.02
N LYS A 269 -0.47 -11.85 -26.53
CA LYS A 269 0.50 -12.95 -26.44
C LYS A 269 1.02 -13.10 -25.01
N GLY A 270 1.03 -14.30 -24.46
CA GLY A 270 1.66 -14.64 -23.19
C GLY A 270 0.77 -14.57 -21.94
N VAL A 271 -0.43 -13.96 -22.00
CA VAL A 271 -1.30 -13.81 -20.83
C VAL A 271 -1.88 -15.14 -20.37
N GLN A 272 -2.27 -16.03 -21.29
CA GLN A 272 -2.84 -17.35 -20.93
C GLN A 272 -1.79 -18.23 -20.24
N THR A 273 -0.57 -18.29 -20.77
CA THR A 273 0.51 -19.07 -20.16
C THR A 273 0.94 -18.50 -18.80
N MET A 274 0.90 -17.18 -18.64
CA MET A 274 1.10 -16.55 -17.34
C MET A 274 0.02 -17.02 -16.35
N LEU A 275 -1.26 -17.03 -16.74
CA LEU A 275 -2.35 -17.50 -15.87
C LEU A 275 -2.21 -18.98 -15.52
N ASP A 276 -1.78 -19.82 -16.45
CA ASP A 276 -1.51 -21.23 -16.19
C ASP A 276 -0.44 -21.38 -15.10
N TYR A 277 0.65 -20.61 -15.17
CA TYR A 277 1.66 -20.59 -14.11
C TYR A 277 1.15 -19.99 -12.81
N VAL A 278 0.24 -19.02 -12.84
CA VAL A 278 -0.43 -18.52 -11.62
C VAL A 278 -1.21 -19.64 -10.94
N MET A 279 -1.97 -20.45 -11.69
CA MET A 279 -2.73 -21.59 -11.13
C MET A 279 -1.79 -22.65 -10.55
N GLU A 280 -0.68 -22.91 -11.21
CA GLU A 280 0.28 -23.94 -10.81
C GLU A 280 1.13 -23.52 -9.61
N LEU A 281 1.66 -22.29 -9.61
CA LEU A 281 2.76 -21.89 -8.72
C LEU A 281 2.34 -21.00 -7.55
N LEU A 282 1.31 -20.16 -7.71
CA LEU A 282 0.87 -19.26 -6.63
C LEU A 282 0.00 -19.97 -5.61
N PRO A 283 0.02 -19.52 -4.35
CA PRO A 283 -0.70 -20.18 -3.27
C PRO A 283 -2.22 -20.13 -3.44
N SER A 284 -2.86 -21.18 -2.96
CA SER A 284 -4.27 -21.19 -2.59
C SER A 284 -4.42 -20.80 -1.12
N PRO A 285 -5.62 -20.47 -0.63
CA PRO A 285 -5.85 -20.26 0.80
C PRO A 285 -5.46 -21.46 1.68
N MET A 286 -5.39 -22.67 1.11
CA MET A 286 -4.99 -23.89 1.82
C MET A 286 -3.48 -24.02 2.03
N ASP A 287 -2.68 -23.32 1.23
CA ASP A 287 -1.21 -23.34 1.36
C ASP A 287 -0.73 -22.42 2.50
N VAL A 288 -1.61 -21.61 3.07
CA VAL A 288 -1.34 -20.75 4.22
C VAL A 288 -1.76 -21.49 5.49
N GLU A 289 -0.88 -21.59 6.49
CA GLU A 289 -1.14 -22.30 7.75
C GLU A 289 -2.35 -21.77 8.54
N GLY A 290 -2.86 -20.61 8.16
CA GLY A 290 -3.99 -19.90 8.76
C GLY A 290 -3.64 -18.46 9.07
N ILE A 291 -4.67 -17.68 9.39
CA ILE A 291 -4.46 -16.29 9.82
C ILE A 291 -4.19 -16.25 11.32
N VAL A 292 -3.13 -15.55 11.68
CA VAL A 292 -2.77 -15.28 13.07
C VAL A 292 -3.48 -14.02 13.56
N GLY A 293 -4.04 -14.06 14.74
CA GLY A 293 -4.64 -12.93 15.42
C GLY A 293 -4.48 -13.04 16.93
N THR A 294 -4.96 -12.05 17.65
CA THR A 294 -4.85 -11.97 19.10
C THR A 294 -6.24 -12.10 19.74
N ASN A 295 -6.35 -12.88 20.80
CA ASN A 295 -7.53 -12.89 21.63
C ASN A 295 -7.63 -11.55 22.41
N PRO A 296 -8.69 -10.77 22.26
CA PRO A 296 -8.80 -9.46 22.89
C PRO A 296 -8.86 -9.53 24.43
N ASP A 297 -9.37 -10.64 24.98
CA ASP A 297 -9.58 -10.80 26.43
C ASP A 297 -8.30 -11.28 27.15
N THR A 298 -7.54 -12.16 26.50
CA THR A 298 -6.37 -12.82 27.12
C THR A 298 -5.03 -12.31 26.59
N GLY A 299 -5.02 -11.63 25.43
CA GLY A 299 -3.79 -11.23 24.73
C GLY A 299 -3.05 -12.41 24.09
N ALA A 300 -3.61 -13.63 24.14
CA ALA A 300 -2.98 -14.82 23.57
C ALA A 300 -3.13 -14.84 22.03
N GLU A 301 -2.11 -15.35 21.37
CA GLU A 301 -2.13 -15.59 19.93
C GLU A 301 -3.12 -16.73 19.59
N ILE A 302 -3.91 -16.53 18.55
CA ILE A 302 -4.88 -17.48 18.01
C ILE A 302 -4.62 -17.65 16.52
N VAL A 303 -4.65 -18.88 16.04
CA VAL A 303 -4.59 -19.20 14.61
C VAL A 303 -5.97 -19.68 14.14
N ARG A 304 -6.49 -19.09 13.06
CA ARG A 304 -7.71 -19.54 12.36
C ARG A 304 -7.33 -20.18 11.04
N LYS A 305 -7.74 -21.44 10.87
CA LYS A 305 -7.52 -22.18 9.61
C LYS A 305 -8.51 -21.73 8.53
N PRO A 306 -8.14 -21.79 7.25
CA PRO A 306 -9.03 -21.45 6.14
C PRO A 306 -10.07 -22.58 5.93
N SER A 307 -11.09 -22.60 6.76
CA SER A 307 -12.17 -23.61 6.74
C SER A 307 -13.50 -22.97 7.07
N GLU A 308 -14.55 -23.34 6.33
CA GLU A 308 -15.93 -22.90 6.61
C GLU A 308 -16.47 -23.43 7.96
N LYS A 309 -15.82 -24.44 8.54
CA LYS A 309 -16.20 -25.03 9.84
C LYS A 309 -15.62 -24.27 11.03
N GLU A 310 -14.63 -23.44 10.80
CA GLU A 310 -14.04 -22.57 11.81
C GLU A 310 -14.96 -21.40 12.14
N PRO A 311 -14.84 -20.77 13.32
CA PRO A 311 -15.54 -19.53 13.61
C PRO A 311 -15.20 -18.44 12.60
N PHE A 312 -16.21 -17.62 12.24
CA PHE A 312 -16.03 -16.56 11.24
C PHE A 312 -14.96 -15.53 11.67
N ALA A 313 -14.06 -15.22 10.75
CA ALA A 313 -13.12 -14.12 10.87
C ALA A 313 -12.80 -13.53 9.48
N ALA A 314 -12.90 -12.22 9.38
CA ALA A 314 -12.63 -11.46 8.16
C ALA A 314 -11.97 -10.11 8.45
N LEU A 315 -11.27 -9.58 7.47
CA LEU A 315 -10.65 -8.26 7.50
C LEU A 315 -11.36 -7.34 6.50
N ALA A 316 -11.84 -6.19 6.97
CA ALA A 316 -12.33 -5.10 6.14
C ALA A 316 -11.13 -4.33 5.58
N PHE A 317 -10.81 -4.51 4.29
CA PHE A 317 -9.59 -3.93 3.73
C PHE A 317 -9.81 -2.71 2.83
N LYS A 318 -11.05 -2.49 2.38
CA LYS A 318 -11.40 -1.34 1.57
C LYS A 318 -12.86 -0.92 1.80
N ILE A 319 -13.09 0.38 1.85
CA ILE A 319 -14.43 0.97 1.87
C ILE A 319 -14.59 1.81 0.60
N ALA A 320 -15.75 1.72 -0.03
CA ALA A 320 -16.14 2.55 -1.16
C ALA A 320 -17.55 3.10 -0.95
N THR A 321 -17.81 4.28 -1.47
CA THR A 321 -19.14 4.86 -1.48
C THR A 321 -19.83 4.57 -2.81
N ASP A 322 -20.95 3.87 -2.76
CA ASP A 322 -21.76 3.57 -3.93
C ASP A 322 -23.05 4.43 -3.89
N PRO A 323 -23.44 5.10 -5.00
CA PRO A 323 -24.60 5.97 -5.01
C PRO A 323 -25.95 5.25 -4.76
N PHE A 324 -26.02 3.94 -4.99
CA PHE A 324 -27.26 3.15 -4.88
C PHE A 324 -27.35 2.34 -3.60
N VAL A 325 -26.26 1.74 -3.15
CA VAL A 325 -26.24 0.89 -1.96
C VAL A 325 -25.57 1.54 -0.73
N GLY A 326 -25.02 2.73 -0.91
CA GLY A 326 -24.36 3.47 0.15
C GLY A 326 -22.93 2.97 0.43
N ARG A 327 -22.62 2.68 1.69
CA ARG A 327 -21.28 2.20 2.10
C ARG A 327 -21.10 0.74 1.70
N LEU A 328 -20.14 0.48 0.82
CA LEU A 328 -19.73 -0.83 0.35
C LEU A 328 -18.38 -1.19 0.99
N CYS A 329 -18.35 -2.26 1.77
CA CYS A 329 -17.15 -2.72 2.47
C CYS A 329 -16.61 -3.99 1.82
N PHE A 330 -15.37 -3.96 1.34
CA PHE A 330 -14.67 -5.13 0.82
C PHE A 330 -14.02 -5.89 1.97
N ILE A 331 -14.31 -7.17 2.06
CA ILE A 331 -13.78 -8.06 3.09
C ILE A 331 -13.04 -9.23 2.48
N ARG A 332 -11.95 -9.65 3.15
CA ARG A 332 -11.31 -10.95 2.96
C ARG A 332 -11.76 -11.86 4.08
N VAL A 333 -12.43 -12.95 3.74
CA VAL A 333 -12.82 -13.98 4.71
C VAL A 333 -11.66 -14.96 4.90
N TYR A 334 -11.18 -15.09 6.13
CA TYR A 334 -10.09 -16.01 6.46
C TYR A 334 -10.59 -17.33 7.01
N SER A 335 -11.71 -17.32 7.75
CA SER A 335 -12.33 -18.52 8.33
C SER A 335 -13.83 -18.38 8.43
N GLY A 336 -14.53 -19.50 8.51
CA GLY A 336 -15.98 -19.55 8.66
C GLY A 336 -16.74 -19.24 7.37
N ASN A 337 -18.01 -18.96 7.53
CA ASN A 337 -18.94 -18.58 6.45
C ASN A 337 -19.82 -17.42 6.91
N LEU A 338 -20.08 -16.47 6.02
CA LEU A 338 -20.92 -15.31 6.25
C LEU A 338 -22.14 -15.39 5.35
N GLU A 339 -23.34 -15.31 5.95
CA GLU A 339 -24.60 -15.31 5.24
C GLU A 339 -25.22 -13.92 5.17
N ALA A 340 -25.87 -13.60 4.06
CA ALA A 340 -26.65 -12.38 3.93
C ALA A 340 -27.81 -12.38 4.95
N GLY A 341 -28.02 -11.25 5.62
CA GLY A 341 -29.01 -11.11 6.69
C GLY A 341 -28.49 -11.44 8.09
N SER A 342 -27.30 -12.04 8.22
CA SER A 342 -26.68 -12.38 9.50
C SER A 342 -26.03 -11.19 10.21
N TYR A 343 -25.41 -11.46 11.35
CA TYR A 343 -24.70 -10.48 12.17
C TYR A 343 -23.25 -10.89 12.35
N VAL A 344 -22.37 -9.90 12.42
CA VAL A 344 -20.97 -10.04 12.78
C VAL A 344 -20.62 -9.08 13.90
N HIS A 345 -19.55 -9.37 14.63
CA HIS A 345 -19.01 -8.48 15.65
C HIS A 345 -17.83 -7.71 15.09
N ASN A 346 -17.86 -6.37 15.21
CA ASN A 346 -16.75 -5.50 14.82
C ASN A 346 -15.86 -5.26 16.05
N MET A 347 -14.64 -5.75 16.01
CA MET A 347 -13.73 -5.74 17.16
C MET A 347 -13.26 -4.33 17.56
N ARG A 348 -13.17 -3.37 16.60
CA ARG A 348 -12.78 -1.99 16.91
C ARG A 348 -13.87 -1.23 17.66
N SER A 349 -15.11 -1.30 17.18
CA SER A 349 -16.23 -0.55 17.76
C SER A 349 -16.97 -1.29 18.85
N ASP A 350 -16.64 -2.55 19.09
CA ASP A 350 -17.32 -3.48 20.00
C ASP A 350 -18.82 -3.57 19.73
N ASN A 351 -19.22 -3.43 18.47
CA ASN A 351 -20.61 -3.42 18.05
C ASN A 351 -20.97 -4.64 17.20
N LYS A 352 -22.22 -5.07 17.37
CA LYS A 352 -22.83 -6.06 16.49
C LYS A 352 -23.37 -5.38 15.24
N GLU A 353 -22.82 -5.75 14.08
CA GLU A 353 -23.15 -5.18 12.78
C GLU A 353 -23.99 -6.16 11.96
N ARG A 354 -25.03 -5.65 11.29
CA ARG A 354 -25.90 -6.46 10.44
C ARG A 354 -25.43 -6.45 9.01
N ILE A 355 -25.26 -7.63 8.43
CA ILE A 355 -24.94 -7.81 7.02
C ILE A 355 -26.25 -7.87 6.22
N SER A 356 -26.56 -6.84 5.46
CA SER A 356 -27.80 -6.80 4.69
C SER A 356 -27.70 -7.55 3.37
N ARG A 357 -26.61 -7.36 2.61
CA ARG A 357 -26.34 -8.01 1.33
C ARG A 357 -24.85 -8.28 1.16
N ILE A 358 -24.53 -9.30 0.36
CA ILE A 358 -23.19 -9.70 -0.02
C ILE A 358 -23.13 -9.70 -1.54
N PHE A 359 -22.04 -9.16 -2.11
CA PHE A 359 -21.83 -9.07 -3.55
C PHE A 359 -20.50 -9.68 -3.94
N GLN A 360 -20.52 -10.46 -5.02
CA GLN A 360 -19.33 -10.75 -5.80
C GLN A 360 -19.13 -9.62 -6.79
N MET A 361 -17.94 -9.06 -6.82
CA MET A 361 -17.65 -7.87 -7.63
C MET A 361 -17.02 -8.24 -8.97
N HIS A 362 -17.41 -7.50 -10.00
CA HIS A 362 -16.75 -7.46 -11.30
C HIS A 362 -16.52 -5.98 -11.64
N ALA A 363 -15.39 -5.45 -11.20
CA ALA A 363 -15.11 -4.01 -11.19
C ALA A 363 -16.22 -3.23 -10.44
N ASN A 364 -17.04 -2.45 -11.15
CA ASN A 364 -18.18 -1.71 -10.57
C ASN A 364 -19.52 -2.47 -10.59
N LYS A 365 -19.60 -3.66 -11.21
CA LYS A 365 -20.80 -4.46 -11.24
C LYS A 365 -20.92 -5.32 -9.99
N GLN A 366 -22.11 -5.31 -9.38
CA GLN A 366 -22.43 -5.98 -8.13
C GLN A 366 -23.33 -7.18 -8.40
N ASN A 367 -22.82 -8.39 -8.25
CA ASN A 367 -23.61 -9.62 -8.36
C ASN A 367 -23.97 -10.12 -6.96
N PRO A 368 -25.26 -10.08 -6.55
CA PRO A 368 -25.63 -10.54 -5.21
C PRO A 368 -25.41 -12.05 -5.06
N ILE A 369 -24.82 -12.41 -3.92
CA ILE A 369 -24.60 -13.80 -3.53
C ILE A 369 -25.19 -14.04 -2.14
N PRO A 370 -25.69 -15.26 -1.84
CA PRO A 370 -26.33 -15.56 -0.55
C PRO A 370 -25.32 -15.65 0.61
N ASN A 371 -24.12 -16.07 0.34
CA ASN A 371 -23.07 -16.26 1.34
C ASN A 371 -21.67 -16.14 0.73
N VAL A 372 -20.68 -15.97 1.60
CA VAL A 372 -19.24 -16.00 1.27
C VAL A 372 -18.49 -16.78 2.34
N GLY A 373 -17.64 -17.71 1.93
CA GLY A 373 -16.88 -18.59 2.82
C GLY A 373 -15.41 -18.25 2.95
N ALA A 374 -14.72 -18.97 3.83
CA ALA A 374 -13.29 -18.87 4.04
C ALA A 374 -12.52 -18.90 2.71
N GLY A 375 -11.47 -18.10 2.62
CA GLY A 375 -10.59 -18.02 1.46
C GLY A 375 -11.09 -17.10 0.33
N ASP A 376 -12.27 -16.49 0.44
CA ASP A 376 -12.86 -15.65 -0.61
C ASP A 376 -12.86 -14.16 -0.27
N ILE A 377 -13.08 -13.34 -1.30
CA ILE A 377 -13.20 -11.89 -1.21
C ILE A 377 -14.59 -11.48 -1.69
N ALA A 378 -15.27 -10.64 -0.92
CA ALA A 378 -16.58 -10.13 -1.28
C ALA A 378 -16.77 -8.68 -0.82
N ALA A 379 -17.78 -8.03 -1.39
CA ALA A 379 -18.23 -6.73 -0.93
C ALA A 379 -19.53 -6.88 -0.13
N VAL A 380 -19.61 -6.16 0.98
CA VAL A 380 -20.70 -6.31 1.97
C VAL A 380 -21.32 -4.96 2.28
N VAL A 381 -22.64 -4.95 2.46
CA VAL A 381 -23.43 -3.76 2.77
C VAL A 381 -24.24 -3.96 4.04
N GLY A 382 -24.40 -2.91 4.82
CA GLY A 382 -25.25 -2.92 6.03
C GLY A 382 -24.58 -2.33 7.26
N PHE A 383 -23.28 -2.12 7.23
CA PHE A 383 -22.51 -1.56 8.35
C PHE A 383 -22.96 -0.13 8.72
N LYS A 384 -23.04 0.13 10.01
CA LYS A 384 -23.25 1.47 10.56
C LYS A 384 -21.93 2.17 10.87
N ASP A 385 -21.00 1.43 11.46
CA ASP A 385 -19.67 1.92 11.80
C ASP A 385 -18.61 0.90 11.39
N ILE A 386 -17.99 1.13 10.22
CA ILE A 386 -16.92 0.29 9.68
C ILE A 386 -15.79 1.18 9.18
N LYS A 387 -14.55 0.78 9.44
CA LYS A 387 -13.34 1.42 8.92
C LYS A 387 -12.43 0.40 8.25
N THR A 388 -11.60 0.88 7.34
CA THR A 388 -10.54 0.07 6.74
C THR A 388 -9.59 -0.42 7.84
N GLY A 389 -9.31 -1.72 7.88
CA GLY A 389 -8.52 -2.37 8.91
C GLY A 389 -9.34 -3.02 10.04
N ASP A 390 -10.66 -2.84 10.07
CA ASP A 390 -11.51 -3.46 11.08
C ASP A 390 -11.53 -4.98 10.93
N THR A 391 -11.44 -5.68 12.05
CA THR A 391 -11.67 -7.12 12.13
C THR A 391 -13.15 -7.40 12.40
N LEU A 392 -13.72 -8.28 11.60
CA LEU A 392 -15.08 -8.79 11.75
C LEU A 392 -15.01 -10.26 12.16
N CYS A 393 -15.67 -10.64 13.22
CA CYS A 393 -15.62 -12.02 13.70
C CYS A 393 -16.94 -12.51 14.29
N ASP A 394 -16.95 -13.79 14.70
CA ASP A 394 -18.01 -14.37 15.52
C ASP A 394 -17.92 -13.82 16.95
N GLU A 395 -19.03 -13.33 17.51
CA GLU A 395 -19.11 -12.72 18.84
C GLU A 395 -18.65 -13.69 19.96
N LYS A 396 -18.88 -14.99 19.80
CA LYS A 396 -18.52 -16.00 20.80
C LYS A 396 -17.05 -16.44 20.73
N HIS A 397 -16.40 -16.16 19.62
CA HIS A 397 -15.02 -16.55 19.34
C HIS A 397 -14.23 -15.34 18.86
N PRO A 398 -14.03 -14.32 19.71
CA PRO A 398 -13.42 -13.08 19.32
C PRO A 398 -11.95 -13.26 18.92
N ILE A 399 -11.54 -12.55 17.89
CA ILE A 399 -10.17 -12.47 17.40
C ILE A 399 -9.93 -11.07 16.83
N VAL A 400 -8.77 -10.52 17.09
CA VAL A 400 -8.28 -9.27 16.46
C VAL A 400 -7.18 -9.66 15.50
N LEU A 401 -7.39 -9.43 14.22
CA LEU A 401 -6.37 -9.59 13.19
C LEU A 401 -5.44 -8.37 13.23
N GLU A 402 -4.19 -8.56 12.81
CA GLU A 402 -3.23 -7.46 12.73
C GLU A 402 -3.80 -6.29 11.92
N SER A 403 -3.74 -5.09 12.49
CA SER A 403 -4.20 -3.87 11.85
C SER A 403 -3.23 -3.43 10.74
N MET A 404 -3.78 -2.79 9.70
CA MET A 404 -2.98 -2.16 8.66
C MET A 404 -2.41 -0.84 9.16
N ASN A 405 -1.11 -0.63 8.99
CA ASN A 405 -0.46 0.65 9.25
C ASN A 405 -0.53 1.53 7.99
N PHE A 406 -1.05 2.73 8.15
CA PHE A 406 -1.13 3.70 7.06
C PHE A 406 -0.16 4.85 7.31
N PRO A 407 0.56 5.32 6.26
CA PRO A 407 1.42 6.47 6.38
C PRO A 407 0.59 7.74 6.68
N GLU A 408 1.18 8.66 7.39
CA GLU A 408 0.56 9.96 7.61
C GLU A 408 0.69 10.86 6.38
N PRO A 409 -0.32 11.71 6.11
CA PRO A 409 -0.27 12.65 5.02
C PRO A 409 0.85 13.66 5.20
N VAL A 410 1.48 14.07 4.10
CA VAL A 410 2.67 14.94 4.10
C VAL A 410 2.41 16.32 3.50
N ILE A 411 1.30 16.49 2.76
CA ILE A 411 0.91 17.77 2.15
C ILE A 411 -0.50 18.14 2.60
N GLY A 412 -0.72 19.43 2.89
CA GLY A 412 -2.01 20.00 3.23
C GLY A 412 -2.43 21.09 2.25
N LEU A 413 -3.72 21.23 2.04
CA LEU A 413 -4.34 22.24 1.17
C LEU A 413 -5.57 22.82 1.83
N ALA A 414 -5.62 24.13 1.99
CA ALA A 414 -6.81 24.81 2.45
C ALA A 414 -7.85 24.87 1.32
N ILE A 415 -9.08 24.51 1.62
CA ILE A 415 -10.21 24.58 0.67
C ILE A 415 -11.37 25.33 1.27
N GLU A 416 -12.10 26.06 0.41
CA GLU A 416 -13.30 26.80 0.77
C GLU A 416 -14.39 26.52 -0.27
N PRO A 417 -15.65 26.27 0.13
CA PRO A 417 -16.73 26.12 -0.82
C PRO A 417 -16.98 27.45 -1.54
N LYS A 418 -17.25 27.41 -2.85
CA LYS A 418 -17.51 28.63 -3.63
C LYS A 418 -18.81 29.28 -3.25
N THR A 419 -19.78 28.55 -2.73
CA THR A 419 -21.09 29.04 -2.32
C THR A 419 -21.44 28.58 -0.91
N GLN A 420 -22.23 29.42 -0.19
CA GLN A 420 -22.72 29.08 1.15
C GLN A 420 -23.61 27.82 1.15
N ALA A 421 -24.32 27.57 0.05
CA ALA A 421 -25.18 26.39 -0.10
C ALA A 421 -24.40 25.07 -0.21
N ASP A 422 -23.11 25.15 -0.50
CA ASP A 422 -22.25 23.97 -0.66
C ASP A 422 -21.50 23.56 0.62
N VAL A 423 -21.61 24.35 1.70
CA VAL A 423 -20.93 24.06 2.98
C VAL A 423 -21.31 22.68 3.53
N ASP A 424 -22.63 22.41 3.61
CA ASP A 424 -23.12 21.12 4.13
C ASP A 424 -22.72 19.95 3.23
N LYS A 425 -22.82 20.15 1.91
CA LYS A 425 -22.40 19.13 0.93
C LYS A 425 -20.89 18.86 0.97
N LEU A 426 -20.09 19.92 1.18
CA LEU A 426 -18.65 19.79 1.36
C LEU A 426 -18.33 18.91 2.56
N GLY A 427 -18.95 19.17 3.72
CA GLY A 427 -18.76 18.36 4.92
C GLY A 427 -19.13 16.90 4.71
N ILE A 428 -20.27 16.62 4.06
CA ILE A 428 -20.70 15.26 3.72
C ILE A 428 -19.73 14.59 2.74
N GLY A 429 -19.30 15.29 1.70
CA GLY A 429 -18.36 14.76 0.70
C GLY A 429 -17.01 14.44 1.29
N LEU A 430 -16.44 15.37 2.07
CA LEU A 430 -15.17 15.17 2.77
C LEU A 430 -15.21 14.01 3.76
N GLY A 431 -16.31 13.89 4.53
CA GLY A 431 -16.50 12.78 5.46
C GLY A 431 -16.51 11.44 4.76
N LYS A 432 -17.20 11.31 3.62
CA LYS A 432 -17.22 10.06 2.83
C LYS A 432 -15.86 9.73 2.22
N LEU A 433 -15.17 10.72 1.67
CA LEU A 433 -13.83 10.53 1.13
C LEU A 433 -12.81 10.09 2.22
N ALA A 434 -12.92 10.66 3.42
CA ALA A 434 -12.08 10.26 4.55
C ALA A 434 -12.41 8.85 5.11
N GLU A 435 -13.64 8.37 4.92
CA GLU A 435 -13.99 6.97 5.24
C GLU A 435 -13.36 5.97 4.23
N GLU A 436 -13.26 6.38 2.96
CA GLU A 436 -12.69 5.54 1.90
C GLU A 436 -11.15 5.46 1.99
N ASP A 437 -10.52 6.59 2.30
CA ASP A 437 -9.06 6.72 2.28
C ASP A 437 -8.49 7.07 3.66
N PRO A 438 -7.84 6.14 4.35
CA PRO A 438 -7.27 6.37 5.67
C PRO A 438 -6.07 7.34 5.68
N THR A 439 -5.48 7.66 4.53
CA THR A 439 -4.41 8.66 4.41
C THR A 439 -4.93 10.06 4.09
N PHE A 440 -6.22 10.19 3.81
CA PHE A 440 -6.87 11.47 3.62
C PHE A 440 -7.40 11.98 4.97
N ARG A 441 -6.94 13.15 5.38
CA ARG A 441 -7.39 13.80 6.61
C ARG A 441 -8.04 15.13 6.32
N VAL A 442 -9.06 15.45 7.10
CA VAL A 442 -9.78 16.71 7.05
C VAL A 442 -9.70 17.34 8.45
N GLN A 443 -9.22 18.56 8.51
CA GLN A 443 -9.17 19.34 9.73
C GLN A 443 -9.77 20.72 9.48
N THR A 444 -10.57 21.19 10.41
CA THR A 444 -11.03 22.59 10.42
C THR A 444 -10.14 23.34 11.41
N ASP A 445 -9.52 24.39 10.95
CA ASP A 445 -8.76 25.31 11.80
C ASP A 445 -9.75 26.11 12.66
N ASP A 446 -9.74 25.89 13.95
CA ASP A 446 -10.66 26.51 14.91
C ASP A 446 -10.48 28.04 15.01
N GLU A 447 -9.29 28.56 14.67
CA GLU A 447 -9.00 30.01 14.73
C GLU A 447 -9.43 30.71 13.43
N THR A 448 -9.23 30.09 12.28
CA THR A 448 -9.50 30.71 10.98
C THR A 448 -10.80 30.22 10.35
N GLY A 449 -11.37 29.12 10.84
CA GLY A 449 -12.53 28.45 10.23
C GLY A 449 -12.24 27.79 8.89
N GLN A 450 -10.97 27.76 8.45
CA GLN A 450 -10.59 27.14 7.18
C GLN A 450 -10.60 25.62 7.28
N THR A 451 -11.12 24.98 6.26
CA THR A 451 -11.02 23.52 6.10
C THR A 451 -9.72 23.19 5.38
N VAL A 452 -8.83 22.45 6.05
CA VAL A 452 -7.58 21.93 5.48
C VAL A 452 -7.74 20.44 5.20
N ILE A 453 -7.51 20.05 3.97
CA ILE A 453 -7.41 18.65 3.54
C ILE A 453 -5.95 18.26 3.43
N SER A 454 -5.60 17.06 3.88
CA SER A 454 -4.22 16.55 3.83
C SER A 454 -4.17 15.20 3.17
N GLY A 455 -3.09 14.94 2.39
CA GLY A 455 -2.92 13.73 1.60
C GLY A 455 -1.45 13.40 1.33
N MET A 456 -1.21 12.36 0.52
CA MET A 456 0.12 11.81 0.24
C MET A 456 0.90 12.57 -0.83
N GLY A 457 0.22 13.34 -1.67
CA GLY A 457 0.83 14.10 -2.75
C GLY A 457 -0.15 15.07 -3.42
N GLU A 458 0.36 15.91 -4.33
CA GLU A 458 -0.46 16.88 -5.07
C GLU A 458 -1.51 16.18 -5.93
N LEU A 459 -1.13 15.13 -6.65
CA LEU A 459 -2.05 14.37 -7.49
C LEU A 459 -3.17 13.72 -6.67
N HIS A 460 -2.84 13.20 -5.48
CA HIS A 460 -3.81 12.62 -4.56
C HIS A 460 -4.90 13.65 -4.19
N LEU A 461 -4.49 14.85 -3.76
CA LEU A 461 -5.43 15.92 -3.38
C LEU A 461 -6.22 16.44 -4.58
N ASP A 462 -5.62 16.58 -5.76
CA ASP A 462 -6.28 16.98 -6.99
C ASP A 462 -7.41 16.02 -7.37
N ILE A 463 -7.17 14.72 -7.25
CA ILE A 463 -8.18 13.69 -7.54
C ILE A 463 -9.33 13.78 -6.55
N LEU A 464 -9.05 13.94 -5.26
CA LEU A 464 -10.10 14.08 -4.23
C LEU A 464 -10.95 15.32 -4.44
N ILE A 465 -10.35 16.46 -4.83
CA ILE A 465 -11.07 17.68 -5.18
C ILE A 465 -11.93 17.49 -6.44
N ASP A 466 -11.39 16.81 -7.44
CA ASP A 466 -12.17 16.50 -8.65
C ASP A 466 -13.33 15.55 -8.35
N ARG A 467 -13.16 14.60 -7.44
CA ARG A 467 -14.25 13.75 -6.92
C ARG A 467 -15.31 14.56 -6.19
N LEU A 468 -14.93 15.53 -5.34
CA LEU A 468 -15.89 16.44 -4.70
C LEU A 468 -16.76 17.16 -5.74
N ARG A 469 -16.15 17.64 -6.83
CA ARG A 469 -16.86 18.32 -7.92
C ARG A 469 -17.79 17.37 -8.68
N ARG A 470 -17.31 16.19 -9.07
CA ARG A 470 -18.05 15.27 -9.95
C ARG A 470 -19.11 14.46 -9.21
N GLU A 471 -18.77 13.89 -8.07
CA GLU A 471 -19.64 12.99 -7.31
C GLU A 471 -20.59 13.74 -6.37
N PHE A 472 -20.08 14.76 -5.67
CA PHE A 472 -20.83 15.50 -4.66
C PHE A 472 -21.38 16.85 -5.16
N LYS A 473 -21.02 17.27 -6.39
CA LYS A 473 -21.44 18.55 -7.00
C LYS A 473 -21.06 19.75 -6.14
N VAL A 474 -19.86 19.74 -5.58
CA VAL A 474 -19.29 20.82 -4.76
C VAL A 474 -18.10 21.43 -5.46
N GLU A 475 -18.14 22.73 -5.67
CA GLU A 475 -17.02 23.52 -6.18
C GLU A 475 -16.29 24.19 -5.02
N VAL A 476 -14.95 24.09 -5.02
CA VAL A 476 -14.10 24.69 -3.99
C VAL A 476 -13.06 25.64 -4.58
N ASN A 477 -12.70 26.66 -3.81
CA ASN A 477 -11.50 27.44 -4.01
C ASN A 477 -10.35 26.73 -3.27
N GLN A 478 -9.19 26.71 -3.88
CA GLN A 478 -7.99 26.07 -3.33
C GLN A 478 -7.00 27.14 -2.87
N GLY A 479 -6.47 26.99 -1.67
CA GLY A 479 -5.34 27.78 -1.17
C GLY A 479 -4.00 27.29 -1.71
N ALA A 480 -2.90 27.87 -1.22
CA ALA A 480 -1.58 27.38 -1.53
C ALA A 480 -1.28 26.07 -0.75
N PRO A 481 -0.59 25.10 -1.35
CA PRO A 481 -0.14 23.90 -0.64
C PRO A 481 0.72 24.26 0.57
N GLN A 482 0.56 23.50 1.65
CA GLN A 482 1.32 23.67 2.88
C GLN A 482 2.02 22.36 3.25
N VAL A 483 3.25 22.48 3.72
CA VAL A 483 4.01 21.32 4.19
C VAL A 483 3.54 20.95 5.60
N SER A 484 3.31 19.69 5.84
CA SER A 484 3.05 19.15 7.17
C SER A 484 4.38 18.94 7.91
N TYR A 485 4.82 19.97 8.60
CA TYR A 485 5.98 19.86 9.49
C TYR A 485 5.64 19.03 10.74
N LYS A 486 6.69 18.56 11.40
CA LYS A 486 6.61 17.93 12.73
C LYS A 486 7.61 18.59 13.67
N GLU A 487 7.48 18.32 14.98
CA GLU A 487 8.48 18.70 15.95
C GLU A 487 9.17 17.45 16.50
N ALA A 488 10.40 17.57 16.94
CA ALA A 488 11.15 16.53 17.64
C ALA A 488 11.97 17.16 18.76
N ILE A 489 12.41 16.37 19.72
CA ILE A 489 13.29 16.79 20.79
C ILE A 489 14.66 16.13 20.65
N THR A 490 15.72 16.89 20.96
CA THR A 490 17.10 16.41 20.91
C THR A 490 17.78 16.34 22.27
N GLY A 491 17.15 16.92 23.30
CA GLY A 491 17.67 16.97 24.67
C GLY A 491 16.82 16.19 25.66
N THR A 492 17.38 16.02 26.85
CA THR A 492 16.73 15.38 28.01
C THR A 492 16.52 16.38 29.12
N THR A 493 15.38 16.33 29.75
CA THR A 493 15.10 17.16 30.96
C THR A 493 14.33 16.38 32.03
N GLN A 494 14.60 16.70 33.26
CA GLN A 494 13.80 16.26 34.39
C GLN A 494 12.92 17.42 34.85
N HIS A 495 11.65 17.14 35.11
CA HIS A 495 10.67 18.15 35.52
C HIS A 495 9.72 17.59 36.56
N ARG A 496 9.33 18.44 37.51
CA ARG A 496 8.25 18.13 38.44
C ARG A 496 7.15 19.16 38.25
N GLU A 497 5.93 18.68 38.09
CA GLU A 497 4.74 19.49 37.87
C GLU A 497 3.69 19.17 38.92
N THR A 498 3.13 20.22 39.50
CA THR A 498 2.06 20.08 40.49
C THR A 498 0.83 20.84 40.02
N TYR A 499 -0.23 20.13 39.76
CA TYR A 499 -1.54 20.69 39.42
C TYR A 499 -2.38 20.80 40.70
N LYS A 500 -2.72 22.04 41.13
CA LYS A 500 -3.57 22.30 42.24
C LYS A 500 -4.62 23.35 41.89
N LYS A 501 -5.91 23.02 42.08
CA LYS A 501 -7.01 23.95 41.87
C LYS A 501 -8.01 23.79 43.00
N GLN A 502 -8.37 24.90 43.64
CA GLN A 502 -9.32 24.94 44.74
C GLN A 502 -10.41 25.94 44.38
N THR A 503 -11.64 25.47 44.21
CA THR A 503 -12.82 26.27 43.86
C THR A 503 -13.95 25.81 44.74
N GLY A 504 -14.16 26.45 45.90
CA GLY A 504 -15.39 26.39 46.72
C GLY A 504 -16.05 25.03 46.98
N GLY A 505 -15.32 23.91 46.90
CA GLY A 505 -15.80 22.54 47.06
C GLY A 505 -14.65 21.55 47.05
N ARG A 506 -14.85 20.33 46.50
CA ARG A 506 -13.81 19.33 46.34
C ARG A 506 -12.68 19.89 45.44
N GLY A 507 -11.46 19.92 45.95
CA GLY A 507 -10.28 20.40 45.22
C GLY A 507 -9.85 19.47 44.10
N LYS A 508 -8.86 19.90 43.35
CA LYS A 508 -8.16 19.09 42.32
C LYS A 508 -6.67 19.11 42.65
N PHE A 509 -6.06 17.93 42.70
CA PHE A 509 -4.64 17.80 43.00
C PHE A 509 -4.01 16.65 42.19
N ALA A 510 -2.87 16.90 41.56
CA ALA A 510 -1.98 15.92 41.00
C ALA A 510 -0.54 16.45 41.02
N ASP A 511 0.41 15.59 41.28
CA ASP A 511 1.83 15.91 41.30
C ASP A 511 2.60 14.76 40.65
N ILE A 512 3.39 15.08 39.63
CA ILE A 512 4.18 14.12 38.88
C ILE A 512 5.60 14.61 38.71
N GLN A 513 6.54 13.70 38.82
CA GLN A 513 7.95 13.94 38.49
C GLN A 513 8.34 13.03 37.33
N ILE A 514 8.85 13.63 36.26
CA ILE A 514 9.10 12.96 34.97
C ILE A 514 10.49 13.27 34.45
N ILE A 515 10.98 12.40 33.60
CA ILE A 515 12.13 12.65 32.73
C ILE A 515 11.62 12.51 31.27
N ILE A 516 11.79 13.58 30.47
CA ILE A 516 11.50 13.58 29.04
C ILE A 516 12.82 13.51 28.29
N SER A 517 12.87 12.62 27.29
CA SER A 517 14.03 12.42 26.41
C SER A 517 13.58 11.97 25.01
N PRO A 518 14.47 11.99 23.99
CA PRO A 518 14.25 11.27 22.76
C PRO A 518 13.96 9.79 23.02
N ASN A 519 13.24 9.13 22.10
CA ASN A 519 12.97 7.70 22.17
C ASN A 519 14.24 6.86 22.15
N ASP A 520 14.14 5.63 22.64
CA ASP A 520 15.15 4.61 22.42
C ASP A 520 15.20 4.24 20.92
N GLU A 521 16.35 3.78 20.46
CA GLU A 521 16.55 3.41 19.07
C GLU A 521 15.49 2.39 18.58
N GLY A 522 14.88 2.66 17.43
CA GLY A 522 13.84 1.82 16.84
C GLY A 522 12.44 1.95 17.46
N LYS A 523 12.25 2.85 18.41
CA LYS A 523 10.91 3.17 18.97
C LYS A 523 10.35 4.43 18.34
N THR A 524 9.03 4.44 18.10
CA THR A 524 8.30 5.57 17.51
C THR A 524 7.13 6.00 18.38
N GLY A 525 6.72 7.27 18.26
CA GLY A 525 5.60 7.83 19.00
C GLY A 525 5.91 8.07 20.48
N LEU A 526 4.91 7.92 21.35
CA LEU A 526 5.09 8.04 22.80
C LEU A 526 5.61 6.74 23.39
N GLN A 527 6.82 6.79 23.95
CA GLN A 527 7.38 5.71 24.75
C GLN A 527 7.17 6.07 26.24
N PHE A 528 6.15 5.51 26.87
CA PHE A 528 5.87 5.76 28.28
C PHE A 528 6.45 4.65 29.17
N VAL A 529 7.22 5.04 30.18
CA VAL A 529 7.85 4.12 31.13
C VAL A 529 7.43 4.50 32.54
N ASN A 530 6.79 3.57 33.23
CA ASN A 530 6.41 3.73 34.62
C ASN A 530 7.50 3.20 35.55
N GLU A 531 8.14 4.09 36.31
CA GLU A 531 9.17 3.75 37.27
C GLU A 531 8.73 4.08 38.73
N ILE A 532 7.43 4.29 38.95
CA ILE A 532 6.90 4.57 40.28
C ILE A 532 7.18 3.38 41.21
N SER A 533 7.81 3.69 42.32
CA SER A 533 8.06 2.76 43.44
C SER A 533 7.33 3.21 44.69
N GLY A 534 6.94 2.28 45.57
CA GLY A 534 6.32 2.58 46.86
C GLY A 534 4.89 3.13 46.84
N GLY A 535 4.23 3.18 45.65
CA GLY A 535 2.83 3.61 45.55
C GLY A 535 2.61 5.11 45.72
N SER A 536 3.62 5.94 45.39
CA SER A 536 3.51 7.41 45.47
C SER A 536 2.41 7.97 44.57
N ILE A 537 2.10 7.29 43.45
CA ILE A 537 0.92 7.51 42.64
C ILE A 537 0.13 6.21 42.56
N PRO A 538 -1.20 6.21 42.85
CA PRO A 538 -2.05 5.05 42.67
C PRO A 538 -2.01 4.52 41.21
N ARG A 539 -2.00 3.20 41.06
CA ARG A 539 -1.91 2.56 39.73
C ARG A 539 -3.01 2.97 38.76
N GLU A 540 -4.20 3.26 39.29
CA GLU A 540 -5.36 3.71 38.51
C GLU A 540 -5.18 5.08 37.82
N PHE A 541 -4.26 5.94 38.29
CA PHE A 541 -4.00 7.27 37.72
C PHE A 541 -2.86 7.26 36.69
N ILE A 542 -2.01 6.22 36.66
CA ILE A 542 -0.87 6.14 35.74
C ILE A 542 -1.29 6.16 34.27
N PRO A 543 -2.34 5.42 33.81
CA PRO A 543 -2.85 5.53 32.46
C PRO A 543 -3.32 6.93 32.07
N SER A 544 -3.80 7.71 33.04
CA SER A 544 -4.23 9.09 32.79
C SER A 544 -3.06 10.04 32.57
N VAL A 545 -1.90 9.77 33.17
CA VAL A 545 -0.66 10.51 32.91
C VAL A 545 -0.20 10.23 31.47
N GLU A 546 -0.15 8.97 31.07
CA GLU A 546 0.20 8.56 29.71
C GLU A 546 -0.74 9.19 28.68
N LYS A 547 -2.04 9.12 28.90
CA LYS A 547 -3.06 9.74 28.04
C LYS A 547 -2.87 11.26 27.94
N GLY A 548 -2.48 11.92 29.05
CA GLY A 548 -2.21 13.35 29.07
C GLY A 548 -1.02 13.73 28.18
N PHE A 549 0.07 12.96 28.21
CA PHE A 549 1.22 13.17 27.33
C PHE A 549 0.87 12.87 25.85
N ALA A 550 0.19 11.78 25.58
CA ALA A 550 -0.24 11.43 24.23
C ALA A 550 -1.12 12.54 23.60
N ALA A 551 -2.06 13.06 24.36
CA ALA A 551 -2.91 14.18 23.93
C ALA A 551 -2.12 15.49 23.73
N ALA A 552 -1.08 15.73 24.51
CA ALA A 552 -0.26 16.93 24.41
C ALA A 552 0.67 16.92 23.18
N MET A 553 1.12 15.74 22.74
CA MET A 553 2.00 15.58 21.57
C MET A 553 1.38 16.08 20.26
N VAL A 554 0.07 16.18 20.18
CA VAL A 554 -0.63 16.68 18.98
C VAL A 554 -0.26 18.14 18.68
N ASN A 555 0.09 18.92 19.69
CA ASN A 555 0.45 20.33 19.58
C ASN A 555 1.84 20.57 20.21
N GLY A 556 2.87 20.63 19.36
CA GLY A 556 4.23 20.94 19.80
C GLY A 556 4.41 22.37 20.31
N VAL A 557 5.55 22.63 20.90
CA VAL A 557 5.84 23.89 21.61
C VAL A 557 6.56 24.95 20.77
N LEU A 558 7.13 24.59 19.60
CA LEU A 558 7.83 25.53 18.72
C LEU A 558 6.87 26.31 17.83
N ALA A 559 6.09 25.60 17.07
CA ALA A 559 5.20 26.12 16.04
C ALA A 559 3.78 25.53 16.10
N GLY A 560 3.55 24.59 17.03
CA GLY A 560 2.27 23.91 17.19
C GLY A 560 2.10 22.69 16.30
N TYR A 561 3.16 22.23 15.64
CA TYR A 561 3.12 20.98 14.87
C TYR A 561 3.21 19.74 15.77
N PRO A 562 2.66 18.60 15.36
CA PRO A 562 2.72 17.39 16.17
C PRO A 562 4.16 16.99 16.50
N LEU A 563 4.38 16.56 17.75
CA LEU A 563 5.65 15.98 18.17
C LEU A 563 5.73 14.52 17.68
N GLN A 564 6.82 14.17 16.98
CA GLN A 564 6.97 12.88 16.33
C GLN A 564 7.24 11.77 17.35
N ASP A 565 8.24 11.96 18.21
CA ASP A 565 8.75 10.95 19.13
C ASP A 565 9.08 11.54 20.47
N MET A 566 8.73 10.86 21.57
CA MET A 566 9.05 11.28 22.92
C MET A 566 9.02 10.11 23.90
N LYS A 567 10.08 9.96 24.67
CA LYS A 567 10.12 9.05 25.82
C LYS A 567 9.82 9.82 27.10
N VAL A 568 8.84 9.34 27.86
CA VAL A 568 8.48 9.86 29.18
C VAL A 568 8.69 8.77 30.22
N ARG A 569 9.57 9.03 31.19
CA ARG A 569 9.75 8.18 32.37
C ARG A 569 9.07 8.86 33.55
N LEU A 570 8.02 8.23 34.08
CA LEU A 570 7.34 8.69 35.30
C LEU A 570 8.07 8.08 36.49
N ILE A 571 8.84 8.93 37.21
CA ILE A 571 9.78 8.48 38.24
C ILE A 571 9.26 8.65 39.67
N ASP A 572 8.43 9.66 39.93
CA ASP A 572 7.87 9.96 41.26
C ASP A 572 6.61 10.85 41.15
N GLY A 573 5.96 11.08 42.23
CA GLY A 573 4.84 12.00 42.35
C GLY A 573 4.14 11.90 43.68
N SER A 574 2.98 12.56 43.80
CA SER A 574 2.14 12.44 44.96
C SER A 574 0.66 12.63 44.61
N PHE A 575 -0.20 12.17 45.50
CA PHE A 575 -1.63 12.31 45.35
C PHE A 575 -2.28 12.74 46.68
N HIS A 576 -3.49 13.24 46.56
CA HIS A 576 -4.32 13.58 47.74
C HIS A 576 -5.56 12.69 47.72
N ALA A 577 -5.83 12.02 48.84
CA ALA A 577 -6.87 11.00 48.95
C ALA A 577 -8.29 11.46 48.54
N VAL A 578 -8.57 12.77 48.69
CA VAL A 578 -9.90 13.33 48.36
C VAL A 578 -9.89 14.13 47.05
N ASP A 579 -8.80 14.84 46.74
CA ASP A 579 -8.74 15.84 45.68
C ASP A 579 -8.07 15.30 44.40
N SER A 580 -7.54 14.08 44.41
CA SER A 580 -6.95 13.45 43.22
C SER A 580 -7.97 12.64 42.44
N ASP A 581 -7.94 12.80 41.14
CA ASP A 581 -8.71 12.00 40.16
C ASP A 581 -7.95 11.84 38.85
N ALA A 582 -8.44 10.99 38.00
CA ALA A 582 -7.86 10.70 36.65
C ALA A 582 -7.68 11.98 35.82
N LEU A 583 -8.66 12.87 35.80
CA LEU A 583 -8.62 14.12 35.06
C LEU A 583 -7.53 15.08 35.59
N SER A 584 -7.33 15.14 36.89
CA SER A 584 -6.28 15.97 37.48
C SER A 584 -4.89 15.53 37.03
N PHE A 585 -4.63 14.23 36.96
CA PHE A 585 -3.37 13.68 36.46
C PHE A 585 -3.21 13.88 34.93
N GLU A 586 -4.27 13.79 34.15
CA GLU A 586 -4.24 14.10 32.71
C GLU A 586 -3.87 15.59 32.47
N ILE A 587 -4.48 16.49 33.19
CA ILE A 587 -4.18 17.94 33.11
C ILE A 587 -2.76 18.24 33.61
N CYS A 588 -2.31 17.61 34.70
CA CYS A 588 -0.96 17.75 35.22
C CYS A 588 0.08 17.31 34.18
N ALA A 589 -0.14 16.17 33.48
CA ALA A 589 0.73 15.71 32.44
C ALA A 589 0.79 16.68 31.24
N LYS A 590 -0.34 17.26 30.83
CA LYS A 590 -0.38 18.28 29.76
C LYS A 590 0.37 19.55 30.17
N SER A 591 0.29 19.97 31.44
CA SER A 591 1.05 21.11 31.95
C SER A 591 2.54 20.79 32.00
N ALA A 592 2.91 19.63 32.52
CA ALA A 592 4.29 19.16 32.54
C ALA A 592 4.93 19.13 31.15
N PHE A 593 4.20 18.68 30.15
CA PHE A 593 4.63 18.71 28.76
C PHE A 593 4.98 20.14 28.30
N ARG A 594 4.09 21.10 28.52
CA ARG A 594 4.28 22.49 28.09
C ARG A 594 5.48 23.15 28.76
N GLU A 595 5.73 22.85 30.04
CA GLU A 595 6.81 23.46 30.82
C GLU A 595 8.17 22.76 30.60
N ALA A 596 8.17 21.46 30.38
CA ALA A 596 9.39 20.67 30.22
C ALA A 596 9.93 20.63 28.79
N LEU A 597 9.04 20.53 27.80
CA LEU A 597 9.44 20.32 26.40
C LEU A 597 10.35 21.42 25.83
N PRO A 598 10.15 22.73 26.14
CA PRO A 598 11.07 23.77 25.67
C PRO A 598 12.52 23.58 26.15
N LYS A 599 12.72 22.89 27.28
CA LYS A 599 14.04 22.57 27.82
C LYS A 599 14.70 21.35 27.16
N CYS A 600 13.94 20.58 26.41
CA CYS A 600 14.42 19.41 25.66
C CYS A 600 15.00 19.74 24.29
N LYS A 601 15.34 21.01 24.01
CA LYS A 601 15.87 21.48 22.73
C LYS A 601 15.01 21.01 21.56
N PRO A 602 13.76 21.47 21.46
CA PRO A 602 12.88 21.09 20.38
C PRO A 602 13.38 21.65 19.04
N VAL A 603 13.21 20.86 17.97
CA VAL A 603 13.58 21.18 16.58
C VAL A 603 12.40 20.95 15.64
N LEU A 604 12.38 21.66 14.52
CA LEU A 604 11.39 21.46 13.47
C LEU A 604 11.88 20.39 12.50
N MET A 605 11.01 19.44 12.17
CA MET A 605 11.25 18.37 11.22
C MET A 605 10.50 18.65 9.93
N GLU A 606 11.18 18.52 8.79
CA GLU A 606 10.58 18.66 7.46
C GLU A 606 10.50 17.32 6.73
N PRO A 607 9.45 17.07 5.92
CA PRO A 607 9.36 15.87 5.13
C PRO A 607 10.35 15.91 3.96
N ILE A 608 11.14 14.86 3.86
CA ILE A 608 12.11 14.63 2.78
C ILE A 608 11.48 13.65 1.80
N MET A 609 11.54 14.03 0.53
CA MET A 609 11.04 13.23 -0.58
C MET A 609 12.21 12.57 -1.31
N LYS A 610 12.03 11.32 -1.71
CA LYS A 610 12.91 10.63 -2.65
C LYS A 610 12.39 10.91 -4.05
N ILE A 611 13.22 11.43 -4.91
CA ILE A 611 12.88 11.76 -6.29
C ILE A 611 13.77 11.00 -7.27
N GLU A 612 13.16 10.48 -8.33
CA GLU A 612 13.87 9.99 -9.50
C GLU A 612 13.47 10.82 -10.71
N ILE A 613 14.45 11.24 -11.48
CA ILE A 613 14.26 12.07 -12.67
C ILE A 613 14.90 11.35 -13.86
N LEU A 614 14.08 11.08 -14.87
CA LEU A 614 14.53 10.56 -16.15
C LEU A 614 14.69 11.74 -17.11
N THR A 615 15.89 11.97 -17.60
CA THR A 615 16.21 13.13 -18.45
C THR A 615 17.17 12.75 -19.56
N PRO A 616 17.10 13.41 -20.73
CA PRO A 616 18.14 13.32 -21.74
C PRO A 616 19.51 13.74 -21.18
N GLU A 617 20.59 13.12 -21.66
CA GLU A 617 21.95 13.39 -21.21
C GLU A 617 22.32 14.89 -21.32
N GLU A 618 21.91 15.56 -22.38
CA GLU A 618 22.16 16.97 -22.61
C GLU A 618 21.56 17.91 -21.55
N ASN A 619 20.48 17.51 -20.89
CA ASN A 619 19.78 18.26 -19.83
C ASN A 619 20.23 17.88 -18.42
N MET A 620 21.04 16.84 -18.26
CA MET A 620 21.43 16.30 -16.95
C MET A 620 22.06 17.36 -16.04
N GLY A 621 22.96 18.18 -16.59
CA GLY A 621 23.64 19.24 -15.83
C GLY A 621 22.68 20.29 -15.26
N ASP A 622 21.71 20.73 -16.07
CA ASP A 622 20.71 21.71 -15.66
C ASP A 622 19.75 21.15 -14.60
N VAL A 623 19.37 19.89 -14.74
CA VAL A 623 18.50 19.18 -13.77
C VAL A 623 19.22 19.03 -12.44
N ILE A 624 20.48 18.59 -12.43
CA ILE A 624 21.29 18.48 -11.20
C ILE A 624 21.48 19.86 -10.56
N GLY A 625 21.76 20.89 -11.36
CA GLY A 625 21.87 22.27 -10.90
C GLY A 625 20.59 22.78 -10.23
N ASP A 626 19.42 22.44 -10.77
CA ASP A 626 18.13 22.79 -10.18
C ASP A 626 17.86 22.02 -8.89
N MET A 627 18.19 20.71 -8.84
CA MET A 627 18.09 19.91 -7.61
C MET A 627 18.95 20.46 -6.47
N ASN A 628 20.19 20.85 -6.76
CA ASN A 628 21.08 21.44 -5.76
C ASN A 628 20.53 22.79 -5.24
N ARG A 629 19.92 23.61 -6.08
CA ARG A 629 19.25 24.85 -5.66
C ARG A 629 18.08 24.59 -4.73
N ARG A 630 17.40 23.45 -4.88
CA ARG A 630 16.28 22.99 -4.04
C ARG A 630 16.71 22.22 -2.80
N ARG A 631 17.95 22.34 -2.38
CA ARG A 631 18.52 21.61 -1.24
C ARG A 631 18.49 20.08 -1.43
N GLY A 632 18.45 19.62 -2.69
CA GLY A 632 18.47 18.21 -3.02
C GLY A 632 19.84 17.58 -2.75
N GLN A 633 19.85 16.34 -2.27
CA GLN A 633 21.05 15.53 -2.09
C GLN A 633 21.02 14.38 -3.08
N LEU A 634 22.00 14.34 -3.98
CA LEU A 634 22.11 13.27 -4.96
C LEU A 634 22.45 11.95 -4.27
N LEU A 635 21.69 10.92 -4.56
CA LEU A 635 21.92 9.55 -4.09
C LEU A 635 22.69 8.72 -5.11
N GLY A 636 22.50 9.00 -6.40
CA GLY A 636 23.15 8.28 -7.48
C GLY A 636 22.64 8.70 -8.86
N MET A 637 23.33 8.21 -9.86
CA MET A 637 22.96 8.36 -11.25
C MET A 637 23.07 7.02 -11.96
N ASP A 638 22.21 6.78 -12.93
CA ASP A 638 22.17 5.57 -13.73
C ASP A 638 21.80 5.91 -15.17
N THR A 639 22.01 4.98 -16.10
CA THR A 639 21.60 5.16 -17.50
C THR A 639 20.55 4.11 -17.85
N ARG A 640 19.40 4.56 -18.35
CA ARG A 640 18.29 3.67 -18.69
C ARG A 640 17.80 4.02 -20.11
N ALA A 641 17.84 3.05 -21.01
CA ALA A 641 17.36 3.20 -22.40
C ALA A 641 17.87 4.47 -23.13
N GLY A 642 19.12 4.88 -22.89
CA GLY A 642 19.73 6.06 -23.50
C GLY A 642 19.38 7.39 -22.81
N ALA A 643 18.61 7.37 -21.73
CA ALA A 643 18.36 8.52 -20.88
C ALA A 643 19.11 8.40 -19.54
N GLN A 644 19.38 9.52 -18.91
CA GLN A 644 19.99 9.58 -17.58
C GLN A 644 18.94 9.54 -16.49
N VAL A 645 19.16 8.72 -15.47
CA VAL A 645 18.32 8.61 -14.29
C VAL A 645 19.07 9.28 -13.13
N ILE A 646 18.48 10.32 -12.57
CA ILE A 646 19.01 11.05 -11.42
C ILE A 646 18.17 10.70 -10.20
N LYS A 647 18.79 10.12 -9.18
CA LYS A 647 18.14 9.80 -7.89
C LYS A 647 18.62 10.81 -6.84
N ALA A 648 17.67 11.42 -6.12
CA ALA A 648 18.00 12.41 -5.09
C ALA A 648 16.98 12.35 -3.94
N THR A 649 17.37 12.90 -2.80
CA THR A 649 16.43 13.29 -1.74
C THR A 649 16.30 14.80 -1.70
N VAL A 650 15.10 15.32 -1.44
CA VAL A 650 14.81 16.74 -1.48
C VAL A 650 13.70 17.10 -0.52
N PRO A 651 13.76 18.25 0.19
CA PRO A 651 12.65 18.69 1.04
C PRO A 651 11.40 18.99 0.23
N LEU A 652 10.24 18.54 0.70
CA LEU A 652 8.96 18.78 0.02
C LEU A 652 8.66 20.27 -0.20
N SER A 653 9.06 21.13 0.74
CA SER A 653 8.87 22.58 0.64
C SER A 653 9.50 23.21 -0.62
N GLU A 654 10.53 22.59 -1.17
CA GLU A 654 11.25 23.06 -2.36
C GLU A 654 10.68 22.50 -3.67
N MET A 655 9.70 21.60 -3.59
CA MET A 655 9.23 20.84 -4.74
C MET A 655 7.92 21.33 -5.34
N PHE A 656 7.25 22.28 -4.71
CA PHE A 656 6.04 22.87 -5.28
C PHE A 656 6.32 23.52 -6.63
N GLY A 657 5.53 23.16 -7.65
CA GLY A 657 5.72 23.62 -9.02
C GLY A 657 6.92 23.03 -9.76
N TYR A 658 7.62 22.05 -9.17
CA TYR A 658 8.82 21.45 -9.76
C TYR A 658 8.57 20.83 -11.14
N VAL A 659 7.47 20.14 -11.34
CA VAL A 659 7.13 19.47 -12.62
C VAL A 659 7.10 20.50 -13.77
N THR A 660 6.55 21.69 -13.52
CA THR A 660 6.52 22.78 -14.51
C THR A 660 7.93 23.28 -14.82
N GLN A 661 8.76 23.46 -13.78
CA GLN A 661 10.14 23.89 -13.94
C GLN A 661 10.97 22.84 -14.69
N LEU A 662 10.82 21.55 -14.35
CA LEU A 662 11.50 20.45 -15.02
C LEU A 662 11.16 20.41 -16.52
N ARG A 663 9.86 20.55 -16.86
CA ARG A 663 9.41 20.65 -18.26
C ARG A 663 10.03 21.83 -19.00
N THR A 664 10.15 22.97 -18.33
CA THR A 664 10.79 24.16 -18.90
C THR A 664 12.27 23.93 -19.20
N ILE A 665 13.03 23.38 -18.24
CA ILE A 665 14.46 23.11 -18.36
C ILE A 665 14.74 22.08 -19.47
N THR A 666 13.88 21.08 -19.62
CA THR A 666 14.11 19.94 -20.50
C THR A 666 13.27 19.97 -21.78
N SER A 667 12.56 21.06 -22.03
CA SER A 667 11.62 21.19 -23.17
C SER A 667 10.57 20.06 -23.20
N GLY A 668 10.10 19.66 -22.02
CA GLY A 668 9.09 18.62 -21.84
C GLY A 668 9.61 17.17 -21.97
N ARG A 669 10.92 16.96 -22.13
CA ARG A 669 11.51 15.64 -22.39
C ARG A 669 11.89 14.86 -21.12
N ALA A 670 11.88 15.47 -19.95
CA ALA A 670 12.13 14.78 -18.69
C ALA A 670 10.84 14.46 -17.98
N THR A 671 10.86 13.35 -17.24
CA THR A 671 9.82 12.93 -16.31
C THR A 671 10.39 12.78 -14.92
N SER A 672 9.56 12.93 -13.90
CA SER A 672 9.97 12.70 -12.51
C SER A 672 8.91 11.96 -11.73
N THR A 673 9.36 11.12 -10.81
CA THR A 673 8.52 10.49 -9.79
C THR A 673 9.07 10.88 -8.42
N MET A 674 8.18 11.15 -7.48
CA MET A 674 8.55 11.61 -6.15
C MET A 674 7.69 10.88 -5.12
N GLU A 675 8.32 10.37 -4.06
CA GLU A 675 7.66 9.68 -2.94
C GLU A 675 8.19 10.17 -1.61
N PHE A 676 7.38 10.07 -0.56
CA PHE A 676 7.83 10.37 0.78
C PHE A 676 8.87 9.35 1.25
N ASP A 677 9.98 9.82 1.80
CA ASP A 677 11.05 8.99 2.34
C ASP A 677 11.07 9.01 3.87
N HIS A 678 11.37 10.14 4.47
CA HIS A 678 11.44 10.30 5.92
C HIS A 678 11.28 11.76 6.36
N TYR A 679 11.18 12.00 7.66
CA TYR A 679 11.33 13.33 8.25
C TYR A 679 12.77 13.56 8.67
N ALA A 680 13.33 14.74 8.36
CA ALA A 680 14.66 15.18 8.79
C ALA A 680 14.60 16.55 9.47
N GLU A 681 15.59 16.86 10.31
CA GLU A 681 15.69 18.16 10.93
C GLU A 681 15.85 19.26 9.87
N ALA A 682 14.96 20.24 9.89
CA ALA A 682 15.05 21.39 8.99
C ALA A 682 16.26 22.28 9.34
N PRO A 683 16.95 22.86 8.36
CA PRO A 683 18.01 23.85 8.62
C PRO A 683 17.50 25.01 9.46
N ARG A 684 18.38 25.58 10.28
CA ARG A 684 18.02 26.62 11.25
C ARG A 684 17.30 27.83 10.64
N ASN A 685 17.74 28.28 9.47
CA ASN A 685 17.10 29.38 8.73
C ASN A 685 15.65 29.04 8.33
N VAL A 686 15.40 27.78 7.91
CA VAL A 686 14.06 27.30 7.56
C VAL A 686 13.18 27.20 8.82
N GLN A 687 13.73 26.66 9.92
CA GLN A 687 13.02 26.62 11.21
C GLN A 687 12.59 28.03 11.64
N GLU A 688 13.51 29.01 11.61
CA GLU A 688 13.23 30.40 12.01
C GLU A 688 12.16 31.03 11.12
N GLU A 689 12.21 30.82 9.79
CA GLU A 689 11.21 31.31 8.85
C GLU A 689 9.81 30.73 9.12
N VAL A 690 9.72 29.41 9.26
CA VAL A 690 8.44 28.71 9.49
C VAL A 690 7.83 29.14 10.85
N ILE A 691 8.65 29.23 11.91
CA ILE A 691 8.18 29.66 13.23
C ILE A 691 7.71 31.12 13.18
N ALA A 692 8.45 32.01 12.50
CA ALA A 692 8.06 33.41 12.35
C ALA A 692 6.75 33.57 11.59
N LYS A 693 6.55 32.79 10.53
CA LYS A 693 5.33 32.79 9.70
C LYS A 693 4.09 32.40 10.50
N ILE A 694 4.22 31.41 11.38
CA ILE A 694 3.10 30.95 12.25
C ILE A 694 2.83 31.95 13.36
N LYS A 695 3.88 32.47 14.02
CA LYS A 695 3.72 33.50 15.06
C LYS A 695 3.17 34.81 14.49
N GLY A 696 3.53 35.18 13.27
CA GLY A 696 2.98 36.33 12.55
C GLY A 696 1.50 36.18 12.17
N LYS A 697 1.06 34.97 11.83
CA LYS A 697 -0.37 34.65 11.61
C LYS A 697 -1.18 34.78 12.92
N LYS A 698 -0.63 34.30 14.05
CA LYS A 698 -1.29 34.43 15.37
C LYS A 698 -1.36 35.84 15.92
N ALA A 699 -0.51 36.77 15.43
CA ALA A 699 -0.55 38.18 15.83
C ALA A 699 -1.54 39.03 14.99
N ASN A 700 -1.97 38.55 13.84
CA ASN A 700 -2.85 39.24 12.91
C ASN A 700 -4.28 38.67 12.84
N GLY A 701 -4.59 37.61 13.58
CA GLY A 701 -5.93 37.07 13.81
C GLY A 701 -6.33 37.29 15.27
#